data_0b66a7cb670e110a37973f7d3db7bef0
#
_entry.id   0b66a7cb670e110a37973f7d3db7bef0
#
_cell.length_a   1.000
_cell.length_b   1.000
_cell.length_c   1.000
_cell.angle_alpha   90.00
_cell.angle_beta   90.00
_cell.angle_gamma   90.00
#
_symmetry.space_group_name_H-M   'P 1'
#
loop_
_entity.id
_entity.type
_entity.pdbx_description
1 polymer ?
#
loop_
_entity_poly.entity_id
_entity_poly.type
_entity_poly.pdbx_seq_one_letter_code
_entity_poly.pdbx_strand_id
1 'polypeptide(L)'
;MPKRKQSASSAPTINPESLTELALDLRWSWNHSADELWAQLEPELWALTHNPWVVLQTVSRTTLQQVLARPEYRDRVETLLRDRREYLASTAWFQGSRPQAPLTGVAYFSMEFGLSEALPIYSGGLGNVAGDQLKAGSDLGVPVTGLGLLYQQGYFRQAITVDGGQEALYPYNDPGQLPISPVRDASGEWLRFALPLPGYKVWLRAWQVQVGRLRLYLLDSNDPANPPAIRAVTSELYGGGPELRLRQELVLGIGGWRLLRALGLQPEVCHLNEGHAAFAVLERARTFMEDSGQPFDVALAVTRAGNLFTTHTPVAAGFDRFPPASIERYLRRYAERDLGIGFRDLLALGRENAADPDEPFNMAYLALRGSGAVNGVSRLHGQVSRRLFRGFFPRWPEAEVPVGHVTNGVHVPTWDSAEADALWTQACGADRWRGTLDTVERDICCVPDAELWALRGAGRQALIDYARERLAQQFAVTGASEEELARVREHLDPEALTLGFARRFATYKRPNLLLRDPERLLHILNDPERPVQLILAGKAHPADGAGQAMIREWFRFLRRPEAHRRVVFLPDYDLLLAEHLVQGVDLWINTPRRPWEASGTSGMKVLVNGGLNLSELDGWWAEAYAPEVGWALGDGQEHGDDPAWDAAEAEALYTLLEREIVPGFYTRDTGGIPTAWVARMRESMARLTPRFSANRAVREYTEQYYLPAAAAYRKRAADKGALGAQVLAWRRELAAHWPEARFGAVRVETRDDQHQFTVQVHLGGLDPEAVRVELFADPMDGGEPVRQAMARGRKLDGPDNGYEYTASVPASRSAGDYTPRLVPHHPDAAVPLEAAEILWQR
;
A
#
# COMPACT_ATOMS: atom_id res chain seq x y z
N MET A 1 44.15 25.52 36.30
CA MET A 1 43.05 24.96 35.49
C MET A 1 42.04 24.32 36.43
N PRO A 2 40.84 24.85 36.59
CA PRO A 2 39.82 24.25 37.43
C PRO A 2 39.05 23.17 36.63
N LYS A 3 38.92 22.01 37.24
CA LYS A 3 38.14 20.87 36.73
C LYS A 3 36.65 21.28 36.57
N ARG A 4 36.15 21.26 35.32
CA ARG A 4 34.70 21.31 35.03
C ARG A 4 34.03 20.17 35.75
N LYS A 5 33.20 20.47 36.75
CA LYS A 5 32.20 19.52 37.29
C LYS A 5 31.22 19.19 36.15
N GLN A 6 31.17 17.92 35.79
CA GLN A 6 30.03 17.38 35.02
C GLN A 6 28.77 17.61 35.86
N SER A 7 27.85 18.42 35.35
CA SER A 7 26.53 18.56 35.93
C SER A 7 25.84 17.21 35.80
N ALA A 8 25.49 16.59 36.91
CA ALA A 8 24.55 15.49 36.93
C ALA A 8 23.28 15.95 36.24
N SER A 9 22.90 15.27 35.14
CA SER A 9 21.62 15.43 34.49
C SER A 9 20.52 15.17 35.53
N SER A 10 19.81 16.21 35.96
CA SER A 10 18.62 16.03 36.78
C SER A 10 17.64 15.15 36.00
N ALA A 11 17.16 14.09 36.65
CA ALA A 11 16.11 13.25 36.10
C ALA A 11 14.97 14.20 35.65
N PRO A 12 14.41 14.04 34.46
CA PRO A 12 13.33 14.90 33.96
C PRO A 12 12.15 14.80 34.90
N THR A 13 11.66 15.95 35.37
CA THR A 13 10.44 16.01 36.21
C THR A 13 9.26 15.57 35.35
N ILE A 14 8.63 14.43 35.69
CA ILE A 14 7.44 13.95 35.00
C ILE A 14 6.30 14.95 35.26
N ASN A 15 5.74 15.47 34.20
CA ASN A 15 4.66 16.43 34.18
C ASN A 15 3.66 16.10 33.05
N PRO A 16 2.54 16.81 32.92
CA PRO A 16 1.58 16.60 31.83
C PRO A 16 2.18 16.73 30.44
N GLU A 17 3.24 17.57 30.26
CA GLU A 17 3.90 17.70 28.94
C GLU A 17 4.59 16.38 28.53
N SER A 18 5.10 15.61 29.49
CA SER A 18 5.68 14.28 29.23
C SER A 18 4.66 13.30 28.63
N LEU A 19 3.43 13.33 29.14
CA LEU A 19 2.32 12.53 28.60
C LEU A 19 1.87 13.04 27.23
N THR A 20 1.85 14.36 27.03
CA THR A 20 1.57 14.98 25.73
C THR A 20 2.56 14.52 24.66
N GLU A 21 3.84 14.45 24.99
CA GLU A 21 4.90 13.97 24.08
C GLU A 21 4.65 12.51 23.64
N LEU A 22 4.23 11.66 24.58
CA LEU A 22 3.89 10.28 24.29
C LEU A 22 2.58 10.14 23.50
N ALA A 23 1.55 10.91 23.82
CA ALA A 23 0.24 10.82 23.18
C ALA A 23 0.25 11.30 21.72
N LEU A 24 1.08 12.30 21.39
CA LEU A 24 1.20 12.86 20.04
C LEU A 24 2.18 12.11 19.14
N ASP A 25 2.96 11.17 19.66
CA ASP A 25 3.80 10.28 18.85
C ASP A 25 3.08 8.95 18.62
N LEU A 26 2.58 8.74 17.43
CA LEU A 26 1.81 7.53 17.07
C LEU A 26 2.57 6.21 17.28
N ARG A 27 3.82 6.25 17.73
CA ARG A 27 4.58 5.04 18.09
C ARG A 27 3.83 4.18 19.13
N TRP A 28 2.98 4.75 19.97
CA TRP A 28 2.12 4.00 20.87
C TRP A 28 1.20 3.00 20.13
N SER A 29 0.85 3.24 18.86
CA SER A 29 -0.02 2.34 18.10
C SER A 29 0.66 1.04 17.64
N TRP A 30 1.96 0.85 17.94
CA TRP A 30 2.70 -0.38 17.70
C TRP A 30 3.71 -0.70 18.80
N ASN A 31 3.50 -0.10 19.97
CA ASN A 31 4.28 -0.36 21.17
C ASN A 31 3.33 -0.70 22.32
N HIS A 32 2.93 -1.95 22.41
CA HIS A 32 1.95 -2.46 23.39
C HIS A 32 2.31 -2.18 24.85
N SER A 33 3.59 -1.89 25.16
CA SER A 33 3.99 -1.45 26.50
C SER A 33 3.39 -0.10 26.93
N ALA A 34 2.85 0.68 25.98
CA ALA A 34 2.20 1.96 26.25
C ALA A 34 0.71 1.84 26.62
N ASP A 35 0.05 0.73 26.28
CA ASP A 35 -1.40 0.58 26.40
C ASP A 35 -1.88 0.69 27.85
N GLU A 36 -1.21 0.03 28.77
CA GLU A 36 -1.54 0.08 30.20
C GLU A 36 -1.37 1.48 30.80
N LEU A 37 -0.50 2.32 30.22
CA LEU A 37 -0.34 3.71 30.66
C LEU A 37 -1.64 4.49 30.49
N TRP A 38 -2.31 4.32 29.34
CA TRP A 38 -3.53 5.03 29.00
C TRP A 38 -4.74 4.42 29.68
N ALA A 39 -4.79 3.09 29.76
CA ALA A 39 -5.86 2.36 30.46
C ALA A 39 -5.94 2.71 31.95
N GLN A 40 -4.83 3.04 32.61
CA GLN A 40 -4.83 3.45 34.02
C GLN A 40 -5.35 4.87 34.25
N LEU A 41 -5.40 5.72 33.23
CA LEU A 41 -5.92 7.09 33.32
C LEU A 41 -7.45 7.11 33.20
N GLU A 42 -8.01 6.50 32.16
CA GLU A 42 -9.44 6.42 31.86
C GLU A 42 -9.74 5.08 31.16
N PRO A 43 -9.96 3.98 31.93
CA PRO A 43 -10.08 2.63 31.36
C PRO A 43 -11.18 2.48 30.33
N GLU A 44 -12.38 3.05 30.61
CA GLU A 44 -13.52 2.92 29.70
C GLU A 44 -13.29 3.68 28.39
N LEU A 45 -12.78 4.91 28.49
CA LEU A 45 -12.52 5.74 27.32
C LEU A 45 -11.37 5.17 26.47
N TRP A 46 -10.34 4.62 27.11
CA TRP A 46 -9.28 3.91 26.41
C TRP A 46 -9.82 2.69 25.64
N ALA A 47 -10.59 1.85 26.30
CA ALA A 47 -11.16 0.65 25.68
C ALA A 47 -12.06 0.97 24.47
N LEU A 48 -12.78 2.12 24.52
CA LEU A 48 -13.67 2.54 23.43
C LEU A 48 -12.95 3.23 22.27
N THR A 49 -11.86 3.96 22.53
CA THR A 49 -11.28 4.86 21.55
C THR A 49 -9.86 4.51 21.11
N HIS A 50 -9.11 3.79 21.94
CA HIS A 50 -7.67 3.59 21.77
C HIS A 50 -6.94 4.88 21.35
N ASN A 51 -7.38 6.02 21.90
CA ASN A 51 -6.86 7.34 21.58
C ASN A 51 -6.24 8.01 22.82
N PRO A 52 -4.90 7.93 22.99
CA PRO A 52 -4.20 8.55 24.13
C PRO A 52 -4.45 10.05 24.26
N TRP A 53 -4.61 10.74 23.13
CA TRP A 53 -4.83 12.18 23.12
C TRP A 53 -6.19 12.55 23.70
N VAL A 54 -7.25 11.82 23.33
CA VAL A 54 -8.59 12.00 23.88
C VAL A 54 -8.60 11.65 25.38
N VAL A 55 -7.96 10.53 25.78
CA VAL A 55 -7.81 10.15 27.19
C VAL A 55 -7.17 11.29 27.99
N LEU A 56 -6.04 11.83 27.50
CA LEU A 56 -5.31 12.89 28.19
C LEU A 56 -6.08 14.21 28.29
N GLN A 57 -6.89 14.54 27.29
CA GLN A 57 -7.72 15.74 27.30
C GLN A 57 -8.97 15.62 28.16
N THR A 58 -9.47 14.42 28.37
CA THR A 58 -10.73 14.16 29.09
C THR A 58 -10.51 13.90 30.56
N VAL A 59 -9.36 13.29 30.93
CA VAL A 59 -9.02 12.96 32.31
C VAL A 59 -9.08 14.19 33.23
N SER A 60 -9.71 14.06 34.40
CA SER A 60 -9.76 15.17 35.36
C SER A 60 -8.37 15.52 35.91
N ARG A 61 -8.13 16.79 36.23
CA ARG A 61 -6.86 17.20 36.86
C ARG A 61 -6.60 16.43 38.14
N THR A 62 -7.67 16.13 38.91
CA THR A 62 -7.56 15.38 40.16
C THR A 62 -7.10 13.97 39.91
N THR A 63 -7.72 13.26 38.97
CA THR A 63 -7.33 11.91 38.56
C THR A 63 -5.90 11.88 38.04
N LEU A 64 -5.54 12.80 37.15
CA LEU A 64 -4.20 12.89 36.61
C LEU A 64 -3.14 13.11 37.70
N GLN A 65 -3.41 14.01 38.66
CA GLN A 65 -2.50 14.26 39.79
C GLN A 65 -2.37 13.04 40.71
N GLN A 66 -3.47 12.32 40.97
CA GLN A 66 -3.45 11.11 41.78
C GLN A 66 -2.68 9.97 41.12
N VAL A 67 -2.86 9.79 39.80
CA VAL A 67 -2.16 8.76 39.06
C VAL A 67 -0.68 9.10 38.90
N LEU A 68 -0.33 10.34 38.60
CA LEU A 68 1.07 10.81 38.58
C LEU A 68 1.78 10.79 39.95
N ALA A 69 1.04 10.73 41.05
CA ALA A 69 1.63 10.58 42.39
C ALA A 69 2.05 9.14 42.69
N ARG A 70 1.54 8.15 41.95
CA ARG A 70 1.88 6.72 42.08
C ARG A 70 3.30 6.46 41.57
N PRO A 71 4.22 5.91 42.36
CA PRO A 71 5.59 5.63 41.90
C PRO A 71 5.65 4.74 40.67
N GLU A 72 4.86 3.66 40.65
CA GLU A 72 4.83 2.67 39.58
C GLU A 72 4.41 3.31 38.22
N TYR A 73 3.45 4.22 38.24
CA TYR A 73 2.99 4.93 37.06
C TYR A 73 4.08 5.88 36.51
N ARG A 74 4.76 6.58 37.43
CA ARG A 74 5.88 7.46 37.07
C ARG A 74 7.05 6.68 36.47
N ASP A 75 7.42 5.55 37.07
CA ASP A 75 8.47 4.67 36.58
C ASP A 75 8.15 4.16 35.16
N ARG A 76 6.86 3.88 34.89
CA ARG A 76 6.39 3.50 33.56
C ARG A 76 6.52 4.67 32.57
N VAL A 77 6.06 5.86 32.91
CA VAL A 77 6.25 7.05 32.07
C VAL A 77 7.72 7.30 31.78
N GLU A 78 8.61 7.22 32.80
CA GLU A 78 10.06 7.38 32.61
C GLU A 78 10.64 6.33 31.68
N THR A 79 10.17 5.11 31.79
CA THR A 79 10.62 4.00 30.95
C THR A 79 10.20 4.23 29.49
N LEU A 80 8.96 4.59 29.20
CA LEU A 80 8.49 4.88 27.85
C LEU A 80 9.19 6.10 27.24
N LEU A 81 9.44 7.17 28.01
CA LEU A 81 10.19 8.32 27.53
C LEU A 81 11.66 7.99 27.25
N ARG A 82 12.28 7.11 28.07
CA ARG A 82 13.65 6.63 27.84
C ARG A 82 13.69 5.77 26.58
N ASP A 83 12.82 4.78 26.45
CA ASP A 83 12.70 3.93 25.27
C ASP A 83 12.47 4.75 23.98
N ARG A 84 11.60 5.75 24.04
CA ARG A 84 11.40 6.67 22.91
C ARG A 84 12.67 7.43 22.54
N ARG A 85 13.41 7.96 23.53
CA ARG A 85 14.68 8.67 23.26
C ARG A 85 15.75 7.73 22.69
N GLU A 86 15.87 6.53 23.24
CA GLU A 86 16.78 5.50 22.73
C GLU A 86 16.40 5.09 21.30
N TYR A 87 15.13 4.86 21.04
CA TYR A 87 14.63 4.57 19.70
C TYR A 87 15.01 5.67 18.70
N LEU A 88 14.75 6.93 19.03
CA LEU A 88 15.05 8.06 18.14
C LEU A 88 16.57 8.27 17.93
N ALA A 89 17.40 7.98 18.94
CA ALA A 89 18.85 8.18 18.90
C ALA A 89 19.62 7.00 18.32
N SER A 90 19.02 5.80 18.30
CA SER A 90 19.69 4.60 17.81
C SER A 90 19.94 4.63 16.31
N THR A 91 21.08 4.06 15.89
CA THR A 91 21.37 3.84 14.47
C THR A 91 20.42 2.76 13.93
N ALA A 92 19.54 3.15 13.00
CA ALA A 92 18.63 2.22 12.38
C ALA A 92 19.27 1.50 11.16
N TRP A 93 18.56 0.52 10.60
CA TRP A 93 19.04 -0.28 9.46
C TRP A 93 19.59 0.58 8.30
N PHE A 94 18.85 1.62 7.90
CA PHE A 94 19.25 2.45 6.76
C PHE A 94 20.57 3.17 7.00
N GLN A 95 20.76 3.82 8.15
CA GLN A 95 22.00 4.52 8.50
C GLN A 95 23.16 3.54 8.69
N GLY A 96 22.92 2.37 9.28
CA GLY A 96 23.95 1.37 9.51
C GLY A 96 24.40 0.65 8.24
N SER A 97 23.46 0.31 7.34
CA SER A 97 23.74 -0.44 6.12
C SER A 97 24.13 0.43 4.93
N ARG A 98 23.72 1.71 4.90
CA ARG A 98 23.88 2.63 3.77
C ARG A 98 24.39 4.02 4.20
N PRO A 99 25.48 4.14 4.97
CA PRO A 99 25.91 5.42 5.57
C PRO A 99 26.28 6.50 4.55
N GLN A 100 26.56 6.12 3.30
CA GLN A 100 26.93 7.04 2.21
C GLN A 100 25.86 7.13 1.11
N ALA A 101 24.65 6.66 1.39
CA ALA A 101 23.58 6.67 0.39
C ALA A 101 23.25 8.11 -0.06
N PRO A 102 23.00 8.33 -1.36
CA PRO A 102 22.63 9.65 -1.88
C PRO A 102 21.21 10.08 -1.52
N LEU A 103 20.48 9.29 -0.74
CA LEU A 103 19.09 9.52 -0.38
C LEU A 103 19.00 10.29 0.94
N THR A 104 18.45 11.50 0.91
CA THR A 104 18.18 12.33 2.09
C THR A 104 16.68 12.51 2.36
N GLY A 105 15.83 12.26 1.37
CA GLY A 105 14.38 12.36 1.54
C GLY A 105 13.56 11.66 0.46
N VAL A 106 12.49 11.04 0.90
CA VAL A 106 11.39 10.51 0.06
C VAL A 106 10.12 11.24 0.44
N ALA A 107 9.48 11.93 -0.50
CA ALA A 107 8.12 12.45 -0.33
C ALA A 107 7.12 11.37 -0.77
N TYR A 108 6.34 10.85 0.16
CA TYR A 108 5.36 9.80 -0.06
C TYR A 108 3.95 10.39 -0.06
N PHE A 109 3.33 10.46 -1.23
CA PHE A 109 2.01 11.05 -1.44
C PHE A 109 0.92 9.97 -1.44
N SER A 110 -0.08 10.12 -0.59
CA SER A 110 -1.26 9.25 -0.59
C SER A 110 -2.51 10.01 -0.14
N MET A 111 -3.67 9.66 -0.71
CA MET A 111 -4.95 10.20 -0.25
C MET A 111 -5.38 9.67 1.11
N GLU A 112 -4.86 8.54 1.53
CA GLU A 112 -5.24 7.90 2.79
C GLU A 112 -4.03 7.28 3.50
N PHE A 113 -4.07 7.32 4.86
CA PHE A 113 -3.09 6.69 5.72
C PHE A 113 -3.80 5.99 6.89
N GLY A 114 -3.76 4.67 6.93
CA GLY A 114 -4.29 3.85 8.02
C GLY A 114 -3.24 3.63 9.10
N LEU A 115 -3.04 4.61 9.97
CA LEU A 115 -2.05 4.55 11.06
C LEU A 115 -2.64 4.05 12.38
N SER A 116 -3.85 4.52 12.70
CA SER A 116 -4.61 4.17 13.90
C SER A 116 -6.05 4.65 13.72
N GLU A 117 -7.00 4.03 14.43
CA GLU A 117 -8.39 4.52 14.47
C GLU A 117 -8.50 5.90 15.13
N ALA A 118 -7.53 6.29 15.98
CA ALA A 118 -7.45 7.64 16.54
C ALA A 118 -7.23 8.74 15.48
N LEU A 119 -6.85 8.37 14.25
CA LEU A 119 -6.66 9.27 13.11
C LEU A 119 -7.36 8.70 11.87
N PRO A 120 -8.70 8.88 11.73
CA PRO A 120 -9.52 8.20 10.74
C PRO A 120 -9.43 8.87 9.35
N ILE A 121 -8.24 8.83 8.74
CA ILE A 121 -7.93 9.37 7.40
C ILE A 121 -7.65 8.24 6.40
N TYR A 122 -8.38 7.15 6.48
CA TYR A 122 -8.27 5.97 5.63
C TYR A 122 -9.65 5.39 5.31
N SER A 123 -9.71 4.55 4.28
CA SER A 123 -10.93 3.79 3.95
C SER A 123 -10.68 2.30 3.79
N GLY A 124 -9.49 1.89 3.38
CA GLY A 124 -9.22 0.49 3.06
C GLY A 124 -7.75 0.11 2.95
N GLY A 125 -7.48 -0.88 2.10
CA GLY A 125 -6.16 -1.51 1.97
C GLY A 125 -5.05 -0.56 1.55
N LEU A 126 -5.33 0.41 0.68
CA LEU A 126 -4.35 1.41 0.23
C LEU A 126 -3.85 2.26 1.40
N GLY A 127 -4.77 2.72 2.28
CA GLY A 127 -4.41 3.46 3.48
C GLY A 127 -3.62 2.62 4.48
N ASN A 128 -3.99 1.35 4.65
CA ASN A 128 -3.24 0.43 5.51
C ASN A 128 -1.79 0.26 5.01
N VAL A 129 -1.60 0.07 3.71
CA VAL A 129 -0.25 -0.02 3.11
C VAL A 129 0.54 1.27 3.36
N ALA A 130 -0.07 2.44 3.17
CA ALA A 130 0.59 3.72 3.40
C ALA A 130 0.97 3.93 4.88
N GLY A 131 0.10 3.53 5.81
CA GLY A 131 0.36 3.56 7.25
C GLY A 131 1.50 2.62 7.65
N ASP A 132 1.42 1.36 7.22
CA ASP A 132 2.43 0.34 7.49
C ASP A 132 3.79 0.71 6.88
N GLN A 133 3.81 1.33 5.69
CA GLN A 133 5.01 1.87 5.04
C GLN A 133 5.69 2.95 5.89
N LEU A 134 4.93 3.88 6.49
CA LEU A 134 5.50 4.91 7.37
C LEU A 134 6.03 4.31 8.66
N LYS A 135 5.29 3.39 9.30
CA LYS A 135 5.72 2.73 10.54
C LYS A 135 7.01 1.93 10.33
N ALA A 136 7.05 1.08 9.30
CA ALA A 136 8.24 0.31 8.95
C ALA A 136 9.40 1.21 8.51
N GLY A 137 9.13 2.28 7.76
CA GLY A 137 10.11 3.30 7.40
C GLY A 137 10.73 3.97 8.63
N SER A 138 9.91 4.24 9.66
CA SER A 138 10.37 4.76 10.95
C SER A 138 11.30 3.77 11.66
N ASP A 139 10.91 2.51 11.74
CA ASP A 139 11.70 1.47 12.39
C ASP A 139 13.05 1.22 11.70
N LEU A 140 13.05 1.28 10.38
CA LEU A 140 14.25 1.10 9.55
C LEU A 140 15.08 2.37 9.36
N GLY A 141 14.59 3.53 9.79
CA GLY A 141 15.27 4.82 9.64
C GLY A 141 15.34 5.35 8.21
N VAL A 142 14.49 4.88 7.29
CA VAL A 142 14.42 5.39 5.92
C VAL A 142 13.80 6.80 5.95
N PRO A 143 14.39 7.82 5.30
CA PRO A 143 13.97 9.21 5.44
C PRO A 143 12.72 9.52 4.61
N VAL A 144 11.56 9.00 5.02
CA VAL A 144 10.28 9.21 4.36
C VAL A 144 9.50 10.35 5.03
N THR A 145 8.90 11.20 4.23
CA THR A 145 7.93 12.23 4.66
C THR A 145 6.60 11.94 3.99
N GLY A 146 5.56 11.65 4.79
CA GLY A 146 4.21 11.44 4.27
C GLY A 146 3.50 12.77 3.93
N LEU A 147 2.74 12.80 2.85
CA LEU A 147 1.89 13.92 2.42
C LEU A 147 0.47 13.39 2.19
N GLY A 148 -0.50 13.96 2.87
CA GLY A 148 -1.91 13.58 2.79
C GLY A 148 -2.88 14.73 3.01
N LEU A 149 -4.15 14.41 3.17
CA LEU A 149 -5.23 15.35 3.45
C LEU A 149 -5.82 15.08 4.84
N LEU A 150 -6.17 16.14 5.56
CA LEU A 150 -6.95 16.04 6.79
C LEU A 150 -8.43 16.14 6.46
N TYR A 151 -9.15 15.03 6.62
CA TYR A 151 -10.57 14.97 6.33
C TYR A 151 -11.42 15.35 7.53
N GLN A 152 -12.42 16.23 7.31
CA GLN A 152 -13.34 16.67 8.37
C GLN A 152 -14.28 15.55 8.81
N GLN A 153 -14.73 14.68 7.89
CA GLN A 153 -15.57 13.51 8.17
C GLN A 153 -14.88 12.18 7.85
N GLY A 154 -13.84 12.19 6.99
CA GLY A 154 -13.13 10.99 6.58
C GLY A 154 -13.98 10.06 5.72
N TYR A 155 -13.81 8.75 5.91
CA TYR A 155 -14.69 7.74 5.33
C TYR A 155 -15.89 7.54 6.27
N PHE A 156 -17.02 7.08 5.73
CA PHE A 156 -18.25 6.98 6.52
C PHE A 156 -18.17 5.94 7.65
N ARG A 157 -18.93 6.16 8.72
CA ARG A 157 -19.24 5.17 9.75
C ARG A 157 -20.50 4.42 9.34
N GLN A 158 -20.53 3.12 9.61
CA GLN A 158 -21.63 2.25 9.20
C GLN A 158 -22.60 2.00 10.33
N ALA A 159 -23.89 2.31 10.14
CA ALA A 159 -24.97 1.74 10.92
C ALA A 159 -25.73 0.71 10.07
N ILE A 160 -26.31 -0.28 10.73
CA ILE A 160 -27.14 -1.30 10.09
C ILE A 160 -28.54 -1.23 10.66
N THR A 161 -29.50 -1.09 9.78
CA THR A 161 -30.93 -1.09 10.15
C THR A 161 -31.41 -2.50 10.50
N VAL A 162 -32.58 -2.60 11.16
CA VAL A 162 -33.16 -3.88 11.57
C VAL A 162 -33.36 -4.86 10.38
N ASP A 163 -33.62 -4.34 9.19
CA ASP A 163 -33.78 -5.14 7.96
C ASP A 163 -32.47 -5.44 7.24
N GLY A 164 -31.31 -5.05 7.80
CA GLY A 164 -29.99 -5.29 7.24
C GLY A 164 -29.57 -4.24 6.20
N GLY A 165 -30.25 -3.10 6.15
CA GLY A 165 -29.87 -1.96 5.33
C GLY A 165 -28.63 -1.25 5.92
N GLN A 166 -27.68 -0.87 5.07
CA GLN A 166 -26.55 -0.04 5.48
C GLN A 166 -26.91 1.44 5.42
N GLU A 167 -26.62 2.15 6.49
CA GLU A 167 -26.66 3.61 6.56
C GLU A 167 -25.23 4.15 6.70
N ALA A 168 -24.94 5.22 5.94
CA ALA A 168 -23.65 5.91 6.00
C ALA A 168 -23.76 7.16 6.89
N LEU A 169 -22.97 7.21 7.94
CA LEU A 169 -22.92 8.33 8.88
C LEU A 169 -21.59 9.06 8.73
N TYR A 170 -21.60 10.40 8.83
CA TYR A 170 -20.42 11.24 8.64
C TYR A 170 -20.19 12.14 9.86
N PRO A 171 -19.76 11.57 11.02
CA PRO A 171 -19.41 12.37 12.18
C PRO A 171 -18.24 13.30 11.87
N TYR A 172 -18.23 14.47 12.50
CA TYR A 172 -17.15 15.43 12.37
C TYR A 172 -15.93 15.00 13.21
N ASN A 173 -14.79 14.89 12.55
CA ASN A 173 -13.50 14.64 13.19
C ASN A 173 -12.90 15.98 13.67
N ASP A 174 -13.08 16.32 14.94
CA ASP A 174 -12.50 17.52 15.52
C ASP A 174 -10.97 17.40 15.56
N PRO A 175 -10.22 18.25 14.84
CA PRO A 175 -8.74 18.22 14.87
C PRO A 175 -8.17 18.38 16.29
N GLY A 176 -8.90 18.98 17.22
CA GLY A 176 -8.50 19.09 18.61
C GLY A 176 -8.48 17.76 19.36
N GLN A 177 -9.23 16.75 18.88
CA GLN A 177 -9.30 15.40 19.45
C GLN A 177 -8.41 14.39 18.72
N LEU A 178 -7.76 14.79 17.63
CA LEU A 178 -6.86 13.92 16.87
C LEU A 178 -5.41 14.06 17.40
N PRO A 179 -4.59 13.03 17.33
CA PRO A 179 -3.18 13.05 17.75
C PRO A 179 -2.31 13.80 16.73
N ILE A 180 -2.64 15.05 16.45
CA ILE A 180 -1.98 15.92 15.47
C ILE A 180 -1.63 17.27 16.09
N SER A 181 -0.72 17.99 15.46
CA SER A 181 -0.38 19.35 15.87
C SER A 181 -0.28 20.29 14.67
N PRO A 182 -0.60 21.59 14.83
CA PRO A 182 -0.45 22.56 13.75
C PRO A 182 1.03 22.72 13.36
N VAL A 183 1.32 22.77 12.06
CA VAL A 183 2.65 23.14 11.58
C VAL A 183 2.81 24.64 11.75
N ARG A 184 3.93 25.05 12.37
CA ARG A 184 4.23 26.47 12.58
C ARG A 184 5.41 26.90 11.72
N ASP A 185 5.36 28.12 11.22
CA ASP A 185 6.46 28.76 10.52
C ASP A 185 7.54 29.29 11.51
N ALA A 186 8.57 29.92 10.96
CA ALA A 186 9.67 30.45 11.74
C ALA A 186 9.26 31.58 12.71
N SER A 187 8.11 32.23 12.50
CA SER A 187 7.55 33.25 13.39
C SER A 187 6.70 32.66 14.52
N GLY A 188 6.45 31.34 14.48
CA GLY A 188 5.56 30.63 15.41
C GLY A 188 4.08 30.68 15.00
N GLU A 189 3.76 31.32 13.89
CA GLU A 189 2.40 31.35 13.33
C GLU A 189 2.05 30.03 12.64
N TRP A 190 0.77 29.72 12.54
CA TRP A 190 0.31 28.55 11.84
C TRP A 190 0.63 28.63 10.35
N LEU A 191 1.39 27.67 9.82
CA LEU A 191 1.77 27.65 8.41
C LEU A 191 0.53 27.56 7.52
N ARG A 192 0.33 28.63 6.75
CA ARG A 192 -0.77 28.79 5.79
C ARG A 192 -0.23 29.25 4.46
N PHE A 193 -0.78 28.73 3.37
CA PHE A 193 -0.49 29.18 2.02
C PHE A 193 -1.72 29.06 1.12
N ALA A 194 -1.69 29.74 -0.02
CA ALA A 194 -2.80 29.74 -0.95
C ALA A 194 -2.45 28.95 -2.21
N LEU A 195 -3.35 28.03 -2.60
CA LEU A 195 -3.35 27.41 -3.91
C LEU A 195 -4.27 28.24 -4.84
N PRO A 196 -3.72 28.94 -5.85
CA PRO A 196 -4.53 29.69 -6.81
C PRO A 196 -5.29 28.70 -7.71
N LEU A 197 -6.61 28.85 -7.76
CA LEU A 197 -7.49 28.21 -8.71
C LEU A 197 -8.22 29.27 -9.54
N PRO A 198 -8.81 28.94 -10.70
CA PRO A 198 -9.50 29.91 -11.53
C PRO A 198 -10.62 30.65 -10.78
N GLY A 199 -10.49 31.95 -10.66
CA GLY A 199 -11.47 32.81 -10.02
C GLY A 199 -11.39 32.91 -8.49
N TYR A 200 -10.60 32.07 -7.81
CA TYR A 200 -10.44 32.09 -6.36
C TYR A 200 -9.12 31.48 -5.88
N LYS A 201 -8.85 31.58 -4.58
CA LYS A 201 -7.71 30.93 -3.93
C LYS A 201 -8.25 29.97 -2.89
N VAL A 202 -7.64 28.79 -2.79
CA VAL A 202 -7.83 27.87 -1.69
C VAL A 202 -6.77 28.13 -0.65
N TRP A 203 -7.14 28.62 0.51
CA TRP A 203 -6.26 28.71 1.67
C TRP A 203 -6.12 27.33 2.30
N LEU A 204 -4.88 26.88 2.45
CA LEU A 204 -4.54 25.61 3.05
C LEU A 204 -3.75 25.83 4.33
N ARG A 205 -4.12 25.08 5.36
CA ARG A 205 -3.38 24.95 6.62
C ARG A 205 -2.67 23.60 6.60
N ALA A 206 -1.58 23.53 7.33
CA ALA A 206 -0.83 22.30 7.47
C ALA A 206 -0.89 21.79 8.91
N TRP A 207 -1.16 20.48 9.05
CA TRP A 207 -1.04 19.74 10.30
C TRP A 207 0.10 18.73 10.19
N GLN A 208 0.67 18.33 11.31
CA GLN A 208 1.70 17.30 11.37
C GLN A 208 1.32 16.19 12.34
N VAL A 209 1.71 14.98 11.99
CA VAL A 209 1.60 13.76 12.76
C VAL A 209 3.00 13.23 13.00
N GLN A 210 3.36 12.94 14.25
CA GLN A 210 4.63 12.26 14.55
C GLN A 210 4.43 10.75 14.46
N VAL A 211 5.20 10.08 13.59
CA VAL A 211 5.18 8.62 13.38
C VAL A 211 6.58 8.08 13.72
N GLY A 212 6.88 7.95 15.00
CA GLY A 212 8.21 7.60 15.49
C GLY A 212 9.27 8.58 14.98
N ARG A 213 10.19 8.15 14.08
CA ARG A 213 11.23 9.01 13.48
C ARG A 213 10.69 9.90 12.34
N LEU A 214 9.54 9.56 11.77
CA LEU A 214 9.01 10.17 10.56
C LEU A 214 7.92 11.19 10.86
N ARG A 215 7.58 11.98 9.85
CA ARG A 215 6.45 12.91 9.89
C ARG A 215 5.51 12.69 8.72
N LEU A 216 4.24 12.76 9.01
CA LEU A 216 3.17 12.89 8.03
C LEU A 216 2.62 14.31 8.12
N TYR A 217 2.56 14.99 6.99
CA TYR A 217 1.93 16.29 6.88
C TYR A 217 0.58 16.16 6.19
N LEU A 218 -0.43 16.82 6.78
CA LEU A 218 -1.80 16.78 6.30
C LEU A 218 -2.26 18.18 5.91
N LEU A 219 -2.76 18.32 4.69
CA LEU A 219 -3.35 19.56 4.19
C LEU A 219 -4.82 19.65 4.54
N ASP A 220 -5.25 20.82 5.00
CA ASP A 220 -6.60 21.12 5.44
C ASP A 220 -7.13 22.39 4.76
N SER A 221 -8.20 22.25 3.99
CA SER A 221 -8.90 23.37 3.36
C SER A 221 -9.93 24.05 4.28
N ASN A 222 -10.17 23.51 5.48
CA ASN A 222 -11.14 24.08 6.44
C ASN A 222 -10.56 25.34 7.12
N ASP A 223 -10.08 26.29 6.31
CA ASP A 223 -9.60 27.58 6.78
C ASP A 223 -10.72 28.62 6.78
N PRO A 224 -10.87 29.44 7.82
CA PRO A 224 -11.93 30.49 7.90
C PRO A 224 -11.90 31.50 6.75
N ALA A 225 -10.76 31.72 6.08
CA ALA A 225 -10.66 32.59 4.93
C ALA A 225 -11.26 31.99 3.65
N ASN A 226 -11.58 30.71 3.64
CA ASN A 226 -12.25 30.04 2.53
C ASN A 226 -13.76 30.15 2.63
N PRO A 227 -14.49 30.36 1.50
CA PRO A 227 -15.92 30.19 1.44
C PRO A 227 -16.32 28.74 1.80
N PRO A 228 -17.58 28.51 2.27
CA PRO A 228 -18.00 27.17 2.70
C PRO A 228 -17.75 26.05 1.70
N ALA A 229 -18.01 26.26 0.41
CA ALA A 229 -17.78 25.28 -0.65
C ALA A 229 -16.29 24.92 -0.85
N ILE A 230 -15.38 25.81 -0.47
CA ILE A 230 -13.94 25.57 -0.56
C ILE A 230 -13.42 24.93 0.73
N ARG A 231 -13.97 25.30 1.88
CA ARG A 231 -13.69 24.63 3.15
C ARG A 231 -14.02 23.15 3.09
N ALA A 232 -15.03 22.76 2.31
CA ALA A 232 -15.48 21.39 2.13
C ALA A 232 -14.60 20.56 1.16
N VAL A 233 -13.53 21.09 0.59
CA VAL A 233 -12.67 20.30 -0.31
C VAL A 233 -12.03 19.12 0.43
N THR A 234 -11.62 19.29 1.68
CA THR A 234 -11.14 18.21 2.54
C THR A 234 -12.21 17.71 3.51
N SER A 235 -13.45 17.51 3.06
CA SER A 235 -14.54 16.99 3.91
C SER A 235 -14.52 15.47 4.00
N GLU A 236 -14.83 14.78 2.92
CA GLU A 236 -15.03 13.34 2.86
C GLU A 236 -13.93 12.67 2.04
N LEU A 237 -13.48 11.52 2.49
CA LEU A 237 -12.60 10.65 1.71
C LEU A 237 -13.46 9.84 0.73
N TYR A 238 -13.20 9.96 -0.56
CA TYR A 238 -13.92 9.30 -1.65
C TYR A 238 -15.41 9.66 -1.77
N GLY A 239 -15.83 10.79 -1.18
CA GLY A 239 -17.18 11.33 -1.32
C GLY A 239 -17.30 12.43 -2.37
N GLY A 240 -18.50 12.99 -2.54
CA GLY A 240 -18.76 14.25 -3.23
C GLY A 240 -18.61 14.28 -4.76
N GLY A 241 -18.41 13.16 -5.42
CA GLY A 241 -18.37 13.04 -6.88
C GLY A 241 -17.06 13.51 -7.55
N PRO A 242 -16.98 13.44 -8.92
CA PRO A 242 -15.72 13.61 -9.65
C PRO A 242 -15.08 15.01 -9.52
N GLU A 243 -15.89 16.06 -9.37
CA GLU A 243 -15.34 17.41 -9.25
C GLU A 243 -14.68 17.66 -7.89
N LEU A 244 -15.27 17.15 -6.81
CA LEU A 244 -14.62 17.21 -5.50
C LEU A 244 -13.33 16.38 -5.50
N ARG A 245 -13.38 15.20 -6.11
CA ARG A 245 -12.23 14.32 -6.28
C ARG A 245 -11.08 15.04 -6.98
N LEU A 246 -11.34 15.69 -8.13
CA LEU A 246 -10.32 16.46 -8.84
C LEU A 246 -9.70 17.56 -7.97
N ARG A 247 -10.53 18.29 -7.19
CA ARG A 247 -10.04 19.33 -6.28
C ARG A 247 -9.16 18.76 -5.18
N GLN A 248 -9.52 17.61 -4.61
CA GLN A 248 -8.70 16.92 -3.60
C GLN A 248 -7.34 16.51 -4.17
N GLU A 249 -7.31 15.97 -5.38
CA GLU A 249 -6.06 15.56 -6.04
C GLU A 249 -5.18 16.76 -6.41
N LEU A 250 -5.77 17.90 -6.78
CA LEU A 250 -5.03 19.16 -6.97
C LEU A 250 -4.42 19.65 -5.64
N VAL A 251 -5.19 19.60 -4.56
CA VAL A 251 -4.70 19.98 -3.22
C VAL A 251 -3.60 19.03 -2.76
N LEU A 252 -3.79 17.72 -2.93
CA LEU A 252 -2.77 16.73 -2.56
C LEU A 252 -1.48 16.91 -3.37
N GLY A 253 -1.56 16.88 -4.68
CA GLY A 253 -0.38 16.88 -5.55
C GLY A 253 0.32 18.24 -5.58
N ILE A 254 -0.38 19.29 -6.04
CA ILE A 254 0.19 20.63 -6.16
C ILE A 254 0.38 21.25 -4.78
N GLY A 255 -0.65 21.20 -3.93
CA GLY A 255 -0.58 21.75 -2.57
C GLY A 255 0.46 21.04 -1.71
N GLY A 256 0.54 19.72 -1.78
CA GLY A 256 1.51 18.90 -1.04
C GLY A 256 2.96 19.22 -1.43
N TRP A 257 3.25 19.38 -2.71
CA TRP A 257 4.60 19.75 -3.13
C TRP A 257 4.97 21.17 -2.70
N ARG A 258 4.03 22.13 -2.76
CA ARG A 258 4.21 23.49 -2.21
C ARG A 258 4.46 23.49 -0.71
N LEU A 259 3.79 22.61 0.02
CA LEU A 259 4.05 22.45 1.46
C LEU A 259 5.48 22.01 1.73
N LEU A 260 6.00 21.00 1.00
CA LEU A 260 7.41 20.59 1.13
C LEU A 260 8.37 21.78 0.94
N ARG A 261 8.13 22.58 -0.09
CA ARG A 261 8.96 23.77 -0.34
C ARG A 261 8.85 24.80 0.80
N ALA A 262 7.64 25.04 1.31
CA ALA A 262 7.41 25.95 2.45
C ALA A 262 8.11 25.47 3.73
N LEU A 263 8.27 24.16 3.90
CA LEU A 263 9.01 23.52 5.00
C LEU A 263 10.52 23.46 4.76
N GLY A 264 11.02 23.91 3.60
CA GLY A 264 12.43 23.80 3.23
C GLY A 264 12.89 22.37 2.91
N LEU A 265 11.96 21.44 2.68
CA LEU A 265 12.26 20.04 2.36
C LEU A 265 12.49 19.89 0.84
N GLN A 266 13.57 19.20 0.48
CA GLN A 266 13.97 18.95 -0.91
C GLN A 266 14.24 17.45 -1.13
N PRO A 267 13.20 16.61 -1.16
CA PRO A 267 13.38 15.17 -1.31
C PRO A 267 13.87 14.84 -2.73
N GLU A 268 14.83 13.92 -2.82
CA GLU A 268 15.28 13.38 -4.10
C GLU A 268 14.20 12.51 -4.77
N VAL A 269 13.42 11.82 -3.96
CA VAL A 269 12.41 10.88 -4.44
C VAL A 269 11.00 11.40 -4.16
N CYS A 270 10.13 11.31 -5.18
CA CYS A 270 8.69 11.50 -5.05
C CYS A 270 8.01 10.16 -5.32
N HIS A 271 7.43 9.56 -4.29
CA HIS A 271 6.68 8.32 -4.39
C HIS A 271 5.19 8.63 -4.47
N LEU A 272 4.58 8.29 -5.60
CA LEU A 272 3.15 8.42 -5.86
C LEU A 272 2.47 7.09 -5.48
N ASN A 273 1.78 7.07 -4.35
CA ASN A 273 0.98 5.92 -3.92
C ASN A 273 -0.40 5.98 -4.57
N GLU A 274 -0.53 5.46 -5.77
CA GLU A 274 -1.63 5.51 -6.72
C GLU A 274 -1.68 6.81 -7.56
N GLY A 275 -2.45 6.76 -8.65
CA GLY A 275 -2.58 7.84 -9.63
C GLY A 275 -3.12 9.16 -9.10
N HIS A 276 -3.92 9.13 -8.04
CA HIS A 276 -4.50 10.32 -7.42
C HIS A 276 -3.48 11.36 -6.91
N ALA A 277 -2.25 10.95 -6.73
CA ALA A 277 -1.15 11.84 -6.33
C ALA A 277 -0.40 12.47 -7.51
N ALA A 278 -0.73 12.13 -8.76
CA ALA A 278 0.07 12.42 -9.95
C ALA A 278 0.28 13.91 -10.25
N PHE A 279 -0.58 14.80 -9.78
CA PHE A 279 -0.34 16.24 -9.94
C PHE A 279 0.91 16.74 -9.21
N ALA A 280 1.46 15.97 -8.27
CA ALA A 280 2.76 16.28 -7.67
C ALA A 280 3.90 16.32 -8.69
N VAL A 281 3.82 15.52 -9.76
CA VAL A 281 4.78 15.53 -10.89
C VAL A 281 4.89 16.90 -11.53
N LEU A 282 3.74 17.55 -11.79
CA LEU A 282 3.69 18.84 -12.45
C LEU A 282 4.30 19.94 -11.57
N GLU A 283 3.94 19.97 -10.29
CA GLU A 283 4.43 20.98 -9.37
C GLU A 283 5.91 20.77 -9.01
N ARG A 284 6.38 19.52 -8.96
CA ARG A 284 7.81 19.21 -8.83
C ARG A 284 8.61 19.74 -10.01
N ALA A 285 8.13 19.52 -11.24
CA ALA A 285 8.74 20.04 -12.44
C ALA A 285 8.74 21.58 -12.45
N ARG A 286 7.60 22.22 -12.09
CA ARG A 286 7.50 23.67 -11.96
C ARG A 286 8.52 24.24 -10.95
N THR A 287 8.67 23.57 -9.81
CA THR A 287 9.65 23.96 -8.79
C THR A 287 11.07 23.92 -9.37
N PHE A 288 11.41 22.86 -10.13
CA PHE A 288 12.70 22.77 -10.78
C PHE A 288 12.92 23.86 -11.86
N MET A 289 11.86 24.22 -12.60
CA MET A 289 11.91 25.36 -13.55
C MET A 289 12.29 26.67 -12.85
N GLU A 290 11.66 26.95 -11.71
CA GLU A 290 11.96 28.16 -10.92
C GLU A 290 13.41 28.19 -10.42
N ASP A 291 13.92 27.05 -9.95
CA ASP A 291 15.26 26.97 -9.38
C ASP A 291 16.37 26.95 -10.44
N SER A 292 16.12 26.39 -11.63
CA SER A 292 17.11 26.18 -12.68
C SER A 292 17.02 27.18 -13.85
N GLY A 293 15.84 27.75 -14.09
CA GLY A 293 15.54 28.56 -15.28
C GLY A 293 15.28 27.72 -16.55
N GLN A 294 15.14 26.39 -16.44
CA GLN A 294 14.88 25.49 -17.56
C GLN A 294 13.40 25.49 -17.95
N PRO A 295 13.06 25.19 -19.22
CA PRO A 295 11.67 25.00 -19.65
C PRO A 295 11.07 23.72 -19.06
N PHE A 296 9.72 23.61 -19.09
CA PHE A 296 8.97 22.51 -18.46
C PHE A 296 9.39 21.12 -18.96
N ASP A 297 9.62 20.94 -20.23
CA ASP A 297 10.00 19.64 -20.81
C ASP A 297 11.37 19.14 -20.30
N VAL A 298 12.33 20.03 -20.14
CA VAL A 298 13.63 19.73 -19.50
C VAL A 298 13.41 19.45 -18.00
N ALA A 299 12.63 20.28 -17.31
CA ALA A 299 12.34 20.11 -15.90
C ALA A 299 11.65 18.76 -15.62
N LEU A 300 10.69 18.37 -16.47
CA LEU A 300 10.03 17.07 -16.37
C LEU A 300 11.02 15.92 -16.67
N ALA A 301 11.88 16.04 -17.67
CA ALA A 301 12.90 15.03 -17.97
C ALA A 301 13.90 14.82 -16.82
N VAL A 302 14.21 15.90 -16.09
CA VAL A 302 15.05 15.84 -14.88
C VAL A 302 14.29 15.18 -13.72
N THR A 303 13.12 15.72 -13.37
CA THR A 303 12.43 15.36 -12.13
C THR A 303 11.81 13.99 -12.18
N ARG A 304 11.37 13.50 -13.36
CA ARG A 304 10.82 12.15 -13.51
C ARG A 304 11.78 11.05 -13.04
N ALA A 305 13.10 11.23 -13.19
CA ALA A 305 14.09 10.24 -12.77
C ALA A 305 14.03 9.95 -11.26
N GLY A 306 13.57 10.92 -10.46
CA GLY A 306 13.34 10.77 -9.03
C GLY A 306 11.90 10.44 -8.66
N ASN A 307 11.00 10.17 -9.61
CA ASN A 307 9.61 9.83 -9.33
C ASN A 307 9.39 8.32 -9.45
N LEU A 308 8.67 7.75 -8.49
CA LEU A 308 8.20 6.38 -8.47
C LEU A 308 6.67 6.38 -8.46
N PHE A 309 6.05 5.62 -9.34
CA PHE A 309 4.61 5.39 -9.34
C PHE A 309 4.29 3.95 -8.93
N THR A 310 3.60 3.79 -7.82
CA THR A 310 3.03 2.50 -7.38
C THR A 310 1.54 2.49 -7.67
N THR A 311 1.09 1.59 -8.56
CA THR A 311 -0.34 1.38 -8.82
C THR A 311 -0.90 0.30 -7.91
N HIS A 312 -2.13 0.50 -7.43
CA HIS A 312 -2.90 -0.46 -6.62
C HIS A 312 -4.15 -0.95 -7.34
N THR A 313 -4.37 -0.49 -8.55
CA THR A 313 -5.59 -0.72 -9.33
C THR A 313 -5.40 -1.83 -10.35
N PRO A 314 -6.12 -2.97 -10.23
CA PRO A 314 -5.97 -4.11 -11.12
C PRO A 314 -6.85 -4.03 -12.39
N VAL A 315 -7.69 -2.99 -12.52
CA VAL A 315 -8.63 -2.83 -13.63
C VAL A 315 -8.62 -1.39 -14.16
N ALA A 316 -8.63 -1.22 -15.47
CA ALA A 316 -8.57 0.11 -16.10
C ALA A 316 -9.71 1.05 -15.67
N ALA A 317 -10.90 0.50 -15.38
CA ALA A 317 -12.06 1.29 -14.93
C ALA A 317 -11.88 1.92 -13.55
N GLY A 318 -10.94 1.43 -12.73
CA GLY A 318 -10.66 1.93 -11.39
C GLY A 318 -9.72 3.13 -11.34
N PHE A 319 -9.10 3.52 -12.46
CA PHE A 319 -8.26 4.71 -12.51
C PHE A 319 -9.11 5.98 -12.49
N ASP A 320 -8.66 6.99 -11.74
CA ASP A 320 -9.29 8.31 -11.74
C ASP A 320 -9.15 8.98 -13.10
N ARG A 321 -10.29 9.37 -13.67
CA ARG A 321 -10.41 9.97 -15.00
C ARG A 321 -11.29 11.21 -14.95
N PHE A 322 -10.83 12.27 -15.57
CA PHE A 322 -11.54 13.55 -15.59
C PHE A 322 -11.83 14.00 -17.02
N PRO A 323 -13.04 14.49 -17.29
CA PRO A 323 -13.37 15.07 -18.59
C PRO A 323 -12.40 16.20 -18.95
N PRO A 324 -12.03 16.37 -20.24
CA PRO A 324 -11.15 17.46 -20.69
C PRO A 324 -11.59 18.84 -20.23
N ALA A 325 -12.90 19.11 -20.23
CA ALA A 325 -13.49 20.37 -19.78
C ALA A 325 -13.24 20.67 -18.28
N SER A 326 -13.20 19.62 -17.44
CA SER A 326 -12.87 19.78 -16.03
C SER A 326 -11.39 20.13 -15.83
N ILE A 327 -10.51 19.45 -16.54
CA ILE A 327 -9.06 19.76 -16.53
C ILE A 327 -8.80 21.16 -17.08
N GLU A 328 -9.49 21.55 -18.17
CA GLU A 328 -9.40 22.89 -18.75
C GLU A 328 -9.75 23.96 -17.73
N ARG A 329 -10.89 23.79 -17.04
CA ARG A 329 -11.38 24.72 -16.02
C ARG A 329 -10.34 24.97 -14.93
N TYR A 330 -9.66 23.94 -14.42
CA TYR A 330 -8.76 24.09 -13.28
C TYR A 330 -7.30 24.32 -13.67
N LEU A 331 -6.84 23.76 -14.80
CA LEU A 331 -5.41 23.69 -15.10
C LEU A 331 -4.96 24.45 -16.36
N ARG A 332 -5.87 24.98 -17.23
CA ARG A 332 -5.44 25.76 -18.40
C ARG A 332 -4.49 26.88 -18.01
N ARG A 333 -4.89 27.73 -17.04
CA ARG A 333 -4.07 28.84 -16.58
C ARG A 333 -2.74 28.39 -15.99
N TYR A 334 -2.76 27.30 -15.23
CA TYR A 334 -1.56 26.71 -14.64
C TYR A 334 -0.61 26.23 -15.75
N ALA A 335 -1.11 25.52 -16.77
CA ALA A 335 -0.31 25.09 -17.92
C ALA A 335 0.35 26.26 -18.65
N GLU A 336 -0.46 27.27 -19.03
CA GLU A 336 0.00 28.37 -19.89
C GLU A 336 0.89 29.38 -19.16
N ARG A 337 0.63 29.66 -17.86
CA ARG A 337 1.38 30.69 -17.10
C ARG A 337 2.45 30.15 -16.21
N ASP A 338 2.17 29.02 -15.51
CA ASP A 338 3.05 28.52 -14.47
C ASP A 338 4.01 27.46 -15.04
N LEU A 339 3.57 26.67 -16.04
CA LEU A 339 4.39 25.68 -16.73
C LEU A 339 4.94 26.17 -18.08
N GLY A 340 4.35 27.21 -18.68
CA GLY A 340 4.76 27.76 -19.98
C GLY A 340 4.50 26.83 -21.16
N ILE A 341 3.52 25.92 -21.06
CA ILE A 341 3.14 24.96 -22.10
C ILE A 341 1.69 25.17 -22.58
N GLY A 342 1.38 24.70 -23.77
CA GLY A 342 0.02 24.71 -24.29
C GLY A 342 -0.89 23.79 -23.48
N PHE A 343 -2.18 24.15 -23.34
CA PHE A 343 -3.13 23.32 -22.63
C PHE A 343 -3.27 21.91 -23.27
N ARG A 344 -3.14 21.79 -24.60
CA ARG A 344 -3.14 20.50 -25.29
C ARG A 344 -1.95 19.62 -24.89
N ASP A 345 -0.79 20.22 -24.67
CA ASP A 345 0.41 19.49 -24.22
C ASP A 345 0.23 18.96 -22.80
N LEU A 346 -0.43 19.72 -21.92
CA LEU A 346 -0.81 19.24 -20.60
C LEU A 346 -1.77 18.06 -20.70
N LEU A 347 -2.82 18.15 -21.54
CA LEU A 347 -3.79 17.07 -21.72
C LEU A 347 -3.13 15.78 -22.25
N ALA A 348 -2.16 15.92 -23.15
CA ALA A 348 -1.41 14.79 -23.71
C ALA A 348 -0.71 13.96 -22.63
N LEU A 349 -0.33 14.55 -21.50
CA LEU A 349 0.32 13.82 -20.38
C LEU A 349 -0.62 12.81 -19.72
N GLY A 350 -1.92 13.06 -19.70
CA GLY A 350 -2.93 12.17 -19.10
C GLY A 350 -3.72 11.32 -20.10
N ARG A 351 -3.28 11.20 -21.34
CA ARG A 351 -3.97 10.44 -22.41
C ARG A 351 -3.08 9.36 -22.99
N GLU A 352 -3.67 8.26 -23.40
CA GLU A 352 -2.99 7.25 -24.21
C GLU A 352 -2.78 7.77 -25.64
N ASN A 353 -3.86 8.25 -26.25
CA ASN A 353 -3.81 8.88 -27.56
C ASN A 353 -3.90 10.42 -27.44
N ALA A 354 -2.76 11.08 -27.52
CA ALA A 354 -2.69 12.54 -27.43
C ALA A 354 -3.51 13.29 -28.52
N ALA A 355 -3.82 12.63 -29.66
CA ALA A 355 -4.57 13.19 -30.75
C ALA A 355 -6.09 13.13 -30.57
N ASP A 356 -6.59 12.28 -29.67
CA ASP A 356 -8.02 12.16 -29.38
C ASP A 356 -8.49 13.31 -28.47
N PRO A 357 -9.32 14.26 -28.96
CA PRO A 357 -9.77 15.39 -28.15
C PRO A 357 -10.73 14.99 -27.02
N ASP A 358 -11.40 13.85 -27.14
CA ASP A 358 -12.48 13.41 -26.26
C ASP A 358 -11.99 12.43 -25.20
N GLU A 359 -10.77 11.87 -25.33
CA GLU A 359 -10.20 10.98 -24.34
C GLU A 359 -10.08 11.68 -22.97
N PRO A 360 -10.68 11.12 -21.91
CA PRO A 360 -10.56 11.68 -20.57
C PRO A 360 -9.11 11.72 -20.08
N PHE A 361 -8.79 12.73 -19.30
CA PHE A 361 -7.50 12.81 -18.62
C PHE A 361 -7.41 11.76 -17.50
N ASN A 362 -6.49 10.82 -17.63
CA ASN A 362 -6.29 9.71 -16.69
C ASN A 362 -5.07 9.99 -15.78
N MET A 363 -5.28 9.97 -14.49
CA MET A 363 -4.26 10.28 -13.50
C MET A 363 -3.13 9.24 -13.47
N ALA A 364 -3.43 7.96 -13.69
CA ALA A 364 -2.41 6.92 -13.79
C ALA A 364 -1.50 7.11 -15.03
N TYR A 365 -2.03 7.68 -16.11
CA TYR A 365 -1.25 7.98 -17.31
C TYR A 365 -0.29 9.15 -17.09
N LEU A 366 -0.75 10.18 -16.38
CA LEU A 366 0.14 11.26 -15.93
C LEU A 366 1.24 10.72 -15.01
N ALA A 367 0.89 9.86 -14.04
CA ALA A 367 1.86 9.25 -13.14
C ALA A 367 2.90 8.41 -13.90
N LEU A 368 2.46 7.58 -14.85
CA LEU A 368 3.34 6.76 -15.71
C LEU A 368 4.35 7.64 -16.48
N ARG A 369 3.84 8.68 -17.18
CA ARG A 369 4.70 9.57 -17.97
C ARG A 369 5.62 10.44 -17.14
N GLY A 370 5.20 10.75 -15.93
CA GLY A 370 5.95 11.59 -14.99
C GLY A 370 6.92 10.84 -14.08
N SER A 371 7.02 9.51 -14.21
CA SER A 371 7.87 8.70 -13.33
C SER A 371 9.02 8.03 -14.07
N GLY A 372 10.12 7.81 -13.37
CA GLY A 372 11.28 7.06 -13.83
C GLY A 372 11.20 5.57 -13.52
N ALA A 373 10.28 5.16 -12.66
CA ALA A 373 10.00 3.78 -12.33
C ALA A 373 8.51 3.58 -12.01
N VAL A 374 7.99 2.40 -12.28
CA VAL A 374 6.58 2.01 -12.04
C VAL A 374 6.55 0.60 -11.48
N ASN A 375 5.70 0.36 -10.47
CA ASN A 375 5.51 -0.98 -9.91
C ASN A 375 4.06 -1.26 -9.51
N GLY A 376 3.68 -2.54 -9.54
CA GLY A 376 2.50 -3.07 -8.89
C GLY A 376 2.81 -3.57 -7.48
N VAL A 377 1.78 -4.07 -6.78
CA VAL A 377 1.82 -4.40 -5.35
C VAL A 377 1.74 -5.90 -5.03
N SER A 378 1.88 -6.73 -6.04
CA SER A 378 2.16 -8.17 -5.99
C SER A 378 2.76 -8.60 -7.33
N ARG A 379 3.36 -9.79 -7.38
CA ARG A 379 3.91 -10.33 -8.63
C ARG A 379 2.83 -10.44 -9.72
N LEU A 380 1.67 -10.98 -9.38
CA LEU A 380 0.53 -11.07 -10.30
C LEU A 380 0.04 -9.69 -10.73
N HIS A 381 -0.09 -8.75 -9.78
CA HIS A 381 -0.52 -7.39 -10.10
C HIS A 381 0.49 -6.65 -11.01
N GLY A 382 1.78 -6.90 -10.86
CA GLY A 382 2.79 -6.42 -11.81
C GLY A 382 2.52 -6.91 -13.24
N GLN A 383 2.16 -8.19 -13.43
CA GLN A 383 1.77 -8.75 -14.73
C GLN A 383 0.49 -8.10 -15.26
N VAL A 384 -0.56 -7.99 -14.43
CA VAL A 384 -1.81 -7.31 -14.79
C VAL A 384 -1.55 -5.86 -15.20
N SER A 385 -0.71 -5.14 -14.46
CA SER A 385 -0.37 -3.74 -14.77
C SER A 385 0.39 -3.60 -16.08
N ARG A 386 1.26 -4.56 -16.45
CA ARG A 386 1.89 -4.58 -17.78
C ARG A 386 0.85 -4.65 -18.88
N ARG A 387 -0.18 -5.49 -18.74
CA ARG A 387 -1.30 -5.54 -19.69
C ARG A 387 -2.08 -4.22 -19.76
N LEU A 388 -2.35 -3.60 -18.60
CA LEU A 388 -3.08 -2.34 -18.52
C LEU A 388 -2.34 -1.17 -19.19
N PHE A 389 -1.02 -1.13 -19.10
CA PHE A 389 -0.19 -0.08 -19.69
C PHE A 389 0.42 -0.43 -21.05
N ARG A 390 0.10 -1.59 -21.62
CA ARG A 390 0.66 -2.07 -22.89
C ARG A 390 0.50 -1.09 -24.06
N GLY A 391 -0.59 -0.32 -24.07
CA GLY A 391 -0.85 0.68 -25.11
C GLY A 391 0.23 1.75 -25.25
N PHE A 392 0.96 2.05 -24.16
CA PHE A 392 2.08 2.99 -24.15
C PHE A 392 3.38 2.42 -24.73
N PHE A 393 3.45 1.10 -24.90
CA PHE A 393 4.65 0.38 -25.35
C PHE A 393 4.32 -0.52 -26.54
N PRO A 394 3.85 0.06 -27.67
CA PRO A 394 3.43 -0.72 -28.81
C PRO A 394 4.57 -1.56 -29.35
N ARG A 395 4.31 -2.82 -29.67
CA ARG A 395 5.27 -3.83 -30.19
C ARG A 395 6.30 -4.32 -29.15
N TRP A 396 6.38 -3.79 -27.95
CA TRP A 396 7.17 -4.40 -26.89
C TRP A 396 6.48 -5.69 -26.39
N PRO A 397 7.25 -6.75 -26.10
CA PRO A 397 6.70 -7.92 -25.42
C PRO A 397 6.07 -7.52 -24.08
N GLU A 398 4.96 -8.15 -23.70
CA GLU A 398 4.26 -7.82 -22.43
C GLU A 398 5.19 -7.92 -21.23
N ALA A 399 6.05 -8.93 -21.20
CA ALA A 399 7.03 -9.12 -20.11
C ALA A 399 8.05 -7.98 -20.00
N GLU A 400 8.20 -7.15 -21.04
CA GLU A 400 9.14 -6.03 -21.09
C GLU A 400 8.46 -4.66 -20.91
N VAL A 401 7.13 -4.60 -20.78
CA VAL A 401 6.46 -3.39 -20.34
C VAL A 401 7.01 -3.00 -18.96
N PRO A 402 7.49 -1.75 -18.78
CA PRO A 402 8.36 -1.40 -17.65
C PRO A 402 7.59 -1.20 -16.34
N VAL A 403 6.86 -2.21 -15.92
CA VAL A 403 6.17 -2.28 -14.64
C VAL A 403 6.73 -3.43 -13.83
N GLY A 404 7.46 -3.08 -12.78
CA GLY A 404 7.96 -4.04 -11.81
C GLY A 404 6.91 -4.39 -10.76
N HIS A 405 7.34 -4.99 -9.65
CA HIS A 405 6.50 -5.17 -8.47
C HIS A 405 7.32 -5.12 -7.18
N VAL A 406 6.69 -4.65 -6.13
CA VAL A 406 7.07 -4.92 -4.74
C VAL A 406 5.81 -5.43 -4.07
N THR A 407 5.81 -6.70 -3.68
CA THR A 407 4.63 -7.25 -3.00
C THR A 407 4.45 -6.55 -1.68
N ASN A 408 3.22 -6.10 -1.39
CA ASN A 408 2.91 -5.46 -0.13
C ASN A 408 3.31 -6.33 1.07
N GLY A 409 3.46 -5.69 2.18
CA GLY A 409 3.67 -6.32 3.47
C GLY A 409 2.94 -5.54 4.56
N VAL A 410 2.80 -6.14 5.74
CA VAL A 410 2.16 -5.54 6.90
C VAL A 410 3.19 -5.21 7.97
N HIS A 411 2.97 -4.15 8.72
CA HIS A 411 3.82 -3.77 9.84
C HIS A 411 3.49 -4.67 11.03
N VAL A 412 4.30 -5.72 11.23
CA VAL A 412 4.02 -6.79 12.20
C VAL A 412 3.69 -6.26 13.59
N PRO A 413 4.47 -5.32 14.20
CA PRO A 413 4.16 -4.80 15.54
C PRO A 413 2.87 -3.97 15.65
N THR A 414 2.18 -3.70 14.55
CA THR A 414 0.85 -3.08 14.57
C THR A 414 -0.26 -4.12 14.66
N TRP A 415 -0.04 -5.30 14.09
CA TRP A 415 -1.09 -6.30 13.88
C TRP A 415 -0.97 -7.51 14.79
N ASP A 416 0.18 -7.70 15.49
CA ASP A 416 0.32 -8.75 16.51
C ASP A 416 -0.46 -8.39 17.78
N SER A 417 -0.97 -9.42 18.45
CA SER A 417 -1.51 -9.28 19.81
C SER A 417 -0.35 -9.15 20.83
N ALA A 418 -0.67 -8.73 22.05
CA ALA A 418 0.32 -8.67 23.11
C ALA A 418 0.96 -10.06 23.37
N GLU A 419 0.18 -11.14 23.27
CA GLU A 419 0.65 -12.52 23.40
C GLU A 419 1.53 -12.93 22.22
N ALA A 420 1.15 -12.51 20.99
CA ALA A 420 1.96 -12.78 19.80
C ALA A 420 3.28 -11.99 19.85
N ASP A 421 3.26 -10.70 20.25
CA ASP A 421 4.48 -9.90 20.45
C ASP A 421 5.41 -10.54 21.49
N ALA A 422 4.87 -11.03 22.61
CA ALA A 422 5.64 -11.74 23.62
C ALA A 422 6.29 -13.02 23.07
N LEU A 423 5.55 -13.83 22.31
CA LEU A 423 6.04 -15.05 21.66
C LEU A 423 7.12 -14.75 20.63
N TRP A 424 6.89 -13.76 19.76
CA TRP A 424 7.89 -13.31 18.77
C TRP A 424 9.13 -12.75 19.46
N THR A 425 8.96 -12.00 20.56
CA THR A 425 10.09 -11.45 21.33
C THR A 425 10.92 -12.55 21.95
N GLN A 426 10.28 -13.56 22.54
CA GLN A 426 10.96 -14.72 23.13
C GLN A 426 11.73 -15.53 22.07
N ALA A 427 11.11 -15.77 20.91
CA ALA A 427 11.71 -16.59 19.86
C ALA A 427 12.81 -15.85 19.08
N CYS A 428 12.57 -14.60 18.68
CA CYS A 428 13.37 -13.88 17.69
C CYS A 428 14.06 -12.62 18.24
N GLY A 429 13.83 -12.26 19.49
CA GLY A 429 14.37 -11.04 20.11
C GLY A 429 13.50 -9.79 19.88
N ALA A 430 13.74 -8.75 20.69
CA ALA A 430 12.94 -7.52 20.68
C ALA A 430 13.12 -6.65 19.41
N ASP A 431 14.29 -6.73 18.77
CA ASP A 431 14.63 -5.92 17.59
C ASP A 431 14.37 -6.63 16.25
N ARG A 432 13.70 -7.77 16.26
CA ARG A 432 13.42 -8.64 15.11
C ARG A 432 12.88 -7.96 13.87
N TRP A 433 12.10 -6.89 14.03
CA TRP A 433 11.49 -6.15 12.91
C TRP A 433 12.24 -4.86 12.54
N ARG A 434 13.41 -4.59 13.12
CA ARG A 434 14.18 -3.34 12.92
C ARG A 434 15.42 -3.51 12.02
N GLY A 435 15.68 -4.73 11.55
CA GLY A 435 16.86 -5.05 10.76
C GLY A 435 16.57 -6.00 9.61
N THR A 436 17.55 -6.85 9.29
CA THR A 436 17.33 -7.99 8.40
C THR A 436 16.49 -9.06 9.09
N LEU A 437 15.80 -9.88 8.30
CA LEU A 437 14.88 -10.90 8.82
C LEU A 437 15.45 -12.32 8.65
N ASP A 438 16.76 -12.43 8.50
CA ASP A 438 17.44 -13.65 8.04
C ASP A 438 17.32 -14.85 9.00
N THR A 439 17.08 -14.60 10.29
CA THR A 439 16.96 -15.65 11.31
C THR A 439 15.53 -15.94 11.75
N VAL A 440 14.58 -15.07 11.43
CA VAL A 440 13.20 -15.13 11.95
C VAL A 440 12.52 -16.45 11.61
N GLU A 441 12.66 -16.93 10.36
CA GLU A 441 12.09 -18.22 9.95
C GLU A 441 12.61 -19.38 10.79
N ARG A 442 13.91 -19.47 10.98
CA ARG A 442 14.55 -20.53 11.79
C ARG A 442 14.13 -20.43 13.26
N ASP A 443 14.12 -19.23 13.80
CA ASP A 443 13.94 -19.01 15.23
C ASP A 443 12.51 -19.33 15.67
N ILE A 444 11.50 -18.95 14.87
CA ILE A 444 10.09 -19.27 15.14
C ILE A 444 9.80 -20.79 14.98
N CYS A 445 10.53 -21.49 14.13
CA CYS A 445 10.39 -22.94 13.98
C CYS A 445 10.74 -23.70 15.25
N CYS A 446 11.49 -23.09 16.18
CA CYS A 446 11.87 -23.70 17.45
C CYS A 446 10.83 -23.57 18.56
N VAL A 447 9.75 -22.81 18.36
CA VAL A 447 8.69 -22.62 19.37
C VAL A 447 7.92 -23.92 19.57
N PRO A 448 7.67 -24.40 20.81
CA PRO A 448 6.92 -25.61 21.07
C PRO A 448 5.47 -25.57 20.56
N ASP A 449 4.91 -26.72 20.14
CA ASP A 449 3.52 -26.82 19.65
C ASP A 449 2.50 -26.30 20.67
N ALA A 450 2.73 -26.61 21.96
CA ALA A 450 1.85 -26.18 23.04
C ALA A 450 1.79 -24.65 23.20
N GLU A 451 2.90 -23.94 22.98
CA GLU A 451 2.95 -22.47 23.06
C GLU A 451 2.23 -21.85 21.86
N LEU A 452 2.43 -22.37 20.64
CA LEU A 452 1.70 -21.92 19.46
C LEU A 452 0.20 -22.16 19.59
N TRP A 453 -0.20 -23.31 20.13
CA TRP A 453 -1.62 -23.60 20.34
C TRP A 453 -2.24 -22.74 21.44
N ALA A 454 -1.51 -22.47 22.51
CA ALA A 454 -1.95 -21.57 23.59
C ALA A 454 -2.15 -20.13 23.08
N LEU A 455 -1.26 -19.64 22.22
CA LEU A 455 -1.42 -18.34 21.55
C LEU A 455 -2.75 -18.27 20.81
N ARG A 456 -3.12 -19.31 20.04
CA ARG A 456 -4.40 -19.32 19.31
C ARG A 456 -5.60 -19.36 20.24
N GLY A 457 -5.51 -20.13 21.34
CA GLY A 457 -6.57 -20.15 22.35
C GLY A 457 -6.82 -18.80 23.00
N ALA A 458 -5.76 -18.10 23.38
CA ALA A 458 -5.84 -16.76 23.96
C ALA A 458 -6.43 -15.73 22.97
N GLY A 459 -5.94 -15.71 21.74
CA GLY A 459 -6.45 -14.80 20.71
C GLY A 459 -7.92 -15.05 20.39
N ARG A 460 -8.36 -16.30 20.29
CA ARG A 460 -9.76 -16.68 20.05
C ARG A 460 -10.68 -16.23 21.19
N GLN A 461 -10.26 -16.48 22.44
CA GLN A 461 -10.99 -16.02 23.63
C GLN A 461 -11.15 -14.49 23.64
N ALA A 462 -10.08 -13.74 23.40
CA ALA A 462 -10.09 -12.28 23.38
C ALA A 462 -11.03 -11.74 22.27
N LEU A 463 -11.00 -12.32 21.09
CA LEU A 463 -11.88 -11.93 19.98
C LEU A 463 -13.35 -12.20 20.33
N ILE A 464 -13.67 -13.33 20.92
CA ILE A 464 -15.04 -13.67 21.26
C ILE A 464 -15.60 -12.75 22.33
N ASP A 465 -14.81 -12.45 23.36
CA ASP A 465 -15.21 -11.50 24.42
C ASP A 465 -15.45 -10.10 23.83
N TYR A 466 -14.57 -9.63 22.96
CA TYR A 466 -14.76 -8.37 22.24
C TYR A 466 -16.01 -8.38 21.35
N ALA A 467 -16.21 -9.45 20.58
CA ALA A 467 -17.35 -9.58 19.67
C ALA A 467 -18.69 -9.59 20.42
N ARG A 468 -18.77 -10.28 21.56
CA ARG A 468 -19.93 -10.32 22.43
C ARG A 468 -20.30 -8.96 23.00
N GLU A 469 -19.31 -8.21 23.48
CA GLU A 469 -19.54 -6.88 24.03
C GLU A 469 -19.96 -5.91 22.92
N ARG A 470 -19.30 -5.93 21.76
CA ARG A 470 -19.67 -5.08 20.62
C ARG A 470 -21.07 -5.38 20.09
N LEU A 471 -21.47 -6.65 20.05
CA LEU A 471 -22.83 -7.05 19.72
C LEU A 471 -23.84 -6.57 20.77
N ALA A 472 -23.55 -6.72 22.06
CA ALA A 472 -24.41 -6.26 23.14
C ALA A 472 -24.64 -4.74 23.04
N GLN A 473 -23.60 -3.96 22.81
CA GLN A 473 -23.69 -2.52 22.57
C GLN A 473 -24.56 -2.19 21.34
N GLN A 474 -24.38 -2.91 20.24
CA GLN A 474 -25.21 -2.72 19.05
C GLN A 474 -26.69 -3.00 19.33
N PHE A 475 -26.99 -4.09 20.02
CA PHE A 475 -28.36 -4.45 20.37
C PHE A 475 -28.96 -3.45 21.39
N ALA A 476 -28.17 -2.97 22.35
CA ALA A 476 -28.60 -1.94 23.30
C ALA A 476 -29.02 -0.63 22.61
N VAL A 477 -28.25 -0.18 21.61
CA VAL A 477 -28.58 1.03 20.82
C VAL A 477 -29.89 0.87 20.04
N THR A 478 -30.26 -0.36 19.65
CA THR A 478 -31.52 -0.66 18.96
C THR A 478 -32.68 -0.92 19.93
N GLY A 479 -32.47 -0.78 21.25
CA GLY A 479 -33.49 -0.89 22.27
C GLY A 479 -33.78 -2.32 22.74
N ALA A 480 -32.82 -3.23 22.63
CA ALA A 480 -32.93 -4.59 23.13
C ALA A 480 -33.12 -4.63 24.65
N SER A 481 -33.88 -5.63 25.12
CA SER A 481 -34.11 -5.87 26.56
C SER A 481 -32.86 -6.48 27.23
N GLU A 482 -32.75 -6.34 28.55
CA GLU A 482 -31.65 -6.98 29.31
C GLU A 482 -31.57 -8.49 29.13
N GLU A 483 -32.70 -9.16 28.90
CA GLU A 483 -32.73 -10.60 28.61
C GLU A 483 -32.17 -10.92 27.24
N GLU A 484 -32.42 -10.07 26.25
CA GLU A 484 -31.81 -10.19 24.90
C GLU A 484 -30.30 -9.91 24.94
N LEU A 485 -29.87 -8.89 25.66
CA LEU A 485 -28.46 -8.56 25.85
C LEU A 485 -27.73 -9.71 26.56
N ALA A 486 -28.33 -10.34 27.59
CA ALA A 486 -27.74 -11.51 28.23
C ALA A 486 -27.56 -12.67 27.26
N ARG A 487 -28.55 -12.95 26.39
CA ARG A 487 -28.45 -13.99 25.36
C ARG A 487 -27.37 -13.69 24.32
N VAL A 488 -27.21 -12.45 23.91
CA VAL A 488 -26.16 -12.02 22.97
C VAL A 488 -24.77 -12.26 23.54
N ARG A 489 -24.56 -12.06 24.84
CA ARG A 489 -23.29 -12.34 25.51
C ARG A 489 -22.96 -13.84 25.62
N GLU A 490 -23.89 -14.73 25.29
CA GLU A 490 -23.65 -16.18 25.17
C GLU A 490 -23.36 -16.63 23.73
N HIS A 491 -23.42 -15.72 22.74
CA HIS A 491 -23.10 -16.08 21.35
C HIS A 491 -21.62 -16.44 21.21
N LEU A 492 -21.33 -17.28 20.22
CA LEU A 492 -20.00 -17.80 19.93
C LEU A 492 -19.44 -18.69 21.06
N ASP A 493 -18.45 -19.47 20.78
CA ASP A 493 -17.83 -20.44 21.68
C ASP A 493 -16.29 -20.35 21.51
N PRO A 494 -15.52 -20.04 22.57
CA PRO A 494 -14.06 -19.91 22.46
C PRO A 494 -13.34 -21.21 22.09
N GLU A 495 -13.99 -22.37 22.23
CA GLU A 495 -13.43 -23.66 21.82
C GLU A 495 -13.74 -24.06 20.38
N ALA A 496 -14.69 -23.36 19.73
CA ALA A 496 -15.09 -23.65 18.36
C ALA A 496 -14.14 -23.05 17.32
N LEU A 497 -13.95 -23.76 16.20
CA LEU A 497 -13.24 -23.24 15.04
C LEU A 497 -13.87 -21.94 14.57
N THR A 498 -13.09 -20.85 14.58
CA THR A 498 -13.56 -19.51 14.27
C THR A 498 -13.08 -19.06 12.89
N LEU A 499 -14.03 -18.95 11.96
CA LEU A 499 -13.81 -18.42 10.62
C LEU A 499 -13.99 -16.91 10.63
N GLY A 500 -13.15 -16.18 9.90
CA GLY A 500 -13.27 -14.75 9.72
C GLY A 500 -13.40 -14.35 8.25
N PHE A 501 -14.35 -13.48 7.97
CA PHE A 501 -14.49 -12.83 6.67
C PHE A 501 -14.76 -11.33 6.88
N ALA A 502 -13.77 -10.48 6.66
CA ALA A 502 -13.93 -9.05 6.84
C ALA A 502 -13.24 -8.26 5.74
N ARG A 503 -14.05 -7.60 4.91
CA ARG A 503 -13.57 -6.81 3.77
C ARG A 503 -14.69 -5.93 3.19
N ARG A 504 -14.30 -4.99 2.30
CA ARG A 504 -15.30 -4.21 1.58
C ARG A 504 -16.25 -5.12 0.80
N PHE A 505 -17.56 -4.91 0.95
CA PHE A 505 -18.58 -5.59 0.17
C PHE A 505 -18.60 -4.98 -1.24
N ALA A 506 -18.05 -5.71 -2.19
CA ALA A 506 -18.04 -5.41 -3.62
C ALA A 506 -18.16 -6.73 -4.40
N THR A 507 -18.77 -6.70 -5.57
CA THR A 507 -19.12 -7.91 -6.33
C THR A 507 -17.92 -8.82 -6.61
N TYR A 508 -16.78 -8.26 -6.98
CA TYR A 508 -15.59 -9.05 -7.30
C TYR A 508 -14.96 -9.73 -6.07
N LYS A 509 -15.26 -9.26 -4.86
CA LYS A 509 -14.78 -9.88 -3.62
C LYS A 509 -15.61 -11.06 -3.17
N ARG A 510 -16.76 -11.26 -3.80
CA ARG A 510 -17.70 -12.37 -3.60
C ARG A 510 -17.99 -12.71 -2.14
N PRO A 511 -18.38 -11.72 -1.31
CA PRO A 511 -18.60 -11.95 0.12
C PRO A 511 -19.69 -12.98 0.40
N ASN A 512 -20.60 -13.24 -0.56
CA ASN A 512 -21.71 -14.16 -0.45
C ASN A 512 -21.44 -15.55 -1.07
N LEU A 513 -20.17 -15.88 -1.40
CA LEU A 513 -19.85 -17.21 -1.94
C LEU A 513 -20.25 -18.33 -0.96
N LEU A 514 -20.08 -18.12 0.36
CA LEU A 514 -20.52 -19.03 1.42
C LEU A 514 -22.05 -19.12 1.55
N LEU A 515 -22.84 -18.23 0.95
CA LEU A 515 -24.30 -18.30 0.94
C LEU A 515 -24.85 -19.00 -0.31
N ARG A 516 -24.01 -19.52 -1.17
CA ARG A 516 -24.46 -20.23 -2.39
C ARG A 516 -25.28 -21.47 -2.07
N ASP A 517 -24.92 -22.17 -0.99
CA ASP A 517 -25.68 -23.26 -0.38
C ASP A 517 -25.87 -23.02 1.12
N PRO A 518 -26.91 -22.27 1.53
CA PRO A 518 -27.14 -21.92 2.93
C PRO A 518 -27.40 -23.13 3.84
N GLU A 519 -28.00 -24.19 3.31
CA GLU A 519 -28.30 -25.41 4.09
C GLU A 519 -27.02 -26.18 4.41
N ARG A 520 -26.13 -26.30 3.44
CA ARG A 520 -24.82 -26.92 3.64
C ARG A 520 -23.97 -26.12 4.61
N LEU A 521 -24.00 -24.78 4.49
CA LEU A 521 -23.32 -23.91 5.47
C LEU A 521 -23.85 -24.18 6.87
N LEU A 522 -25.17 -24.23 7.08
CA LEU A 522 -25.74 -24.51 8.39
C LEU A 522 -25.36 -25.88 8.92
N HIS A 523 -25.27 -26.89 8.06
CA HIS A 523 -24.82 -28.23 8.45
C HIS A 523 -23.37 -28.19 8.99
N ILE A 524 -22.47 -27.47 8.33
CA ILE A 524 -21.08 -27.30 8.77
C ILE A 524 -21.03 -26.53 10.10
N LEU A 525 -21.78 -25.45 10.24
CA LEU A 525 -21.77 -24.60 11.43
C LEU A 525 -22.29 -25.30 12.69
N ASN A 526 -23.29 -26.19 12.53
CA ASN A 526 -24.04 -26.82 13.63
C ASN A 526 -23.66 -28.29 13.88
N ASP A 527 -22.52 -28.77 13.35
CA ASP A 527 -22.00 -30.10 13.68
C ASP A 527 -21.74 -30.14 15.22
N PRO A 528 -22.43 -31.04 15.96
CA PRO A 528 -22.34 -31.05 17.41
C PRO A 528 -20.97 -31.53 17.95
N GLU A 529 -20.23 -32.29 17.15
CA GLU A 529 -18.91 -32.79 17.53
C GLU A 529 -17.79 -31.85 17.09
N ARG A 530 -18.03 -31.06 16.04
CA ARG A 530 -17.04 -30.17 15.41
C ARG A 530 -17.68 -28.83 15.06
N PRO A 531 -18.13 -28.07 16.07
CA PRO A 531 -18.84 -26.81 15.85
C PRO A 531 -17.95 -25.77 15.16
N VAL A 532 -18.52 -25.08 14.16
CA VAL A 532 -17.84 -24.00 13.44
C VAL A 532 -18.61 -22.71 13.66
N GLN A 533 -17.92 -21.61 13.72
CA GLN A 533 -18.54 -20.28 13.81
C GLN A 533 -17.91 -19.31 12.84
N LEU A 534 -18.68 -18.29 12.43
CA LEU A 534 -18.29 -17.32 11.43
C LEU A 534 -18.50 -15.90 11.91
N ILE A 535 -17.46 -15.10 11.86
CA ILE A 535 -17.52 -13.66 12.15
C ILE A 535 -17.34 -12.90 10.84
N LEU A 536 -18.34 -12.07 10.53
CA LEU A 536 -18.42 -11.24 9.33
C LEU A 536 -18.28 -9.76 9.71
N ALA A 537 -17.57 -9.01 8.89
CA ALA A 537 -17.54 -7.56 8.97
C ALA A 537 -17.30 -6.94 7.59
N GLY A 538 -17.66 -5.68 7.42
CA GLY A 538 -17.35 -4.96 6.20
C GLY A 538 -18.41 -3.94 5.80
N LYS A 539 -17.98 -3.01 4.97
CA LYS A 539 -18.77 -1.90 4.45
C LYS A 539 -18.91 -1.99 2.93
N ALA A 540 -20.07 -1.66 2.40
CA ALA A 540 -20.24 -1.38 0.98
C ALA A 540 -20.06 0.13 0.77
N HIS A 541 -19.49 0.55 -0.37
CA HIS A 541 -19.44 1.97 -0.69
C HIS A 541 -20.88 2.55 -0.71
N PRO A 542 -21.12 3.77 -0.21
CA PRO A 542 -22.50 4.33 -0.15
C PRO A 542 -23.21 4.37 -1.51
N ALA A 543 -22.47 4.47 -2.62
CA ALA A 543 -23.02 4.42 -3.98
C ALA A 543 -23.09 3.00 -4.58
N ASP A 544 -22.62 1.96 -3.88
CA ASP A 544 -22.61 0.57 -4.36
C ASP A 544 -23.84 -0.20 -3.88
N GLY A 545 -24.93 -0.09 -4.65
CA GLY A 545 -26.19 -0.78 -4.35
C GLY A 545 -26.08 -2.31 -4.37
N ALA A 546 -25.19 -2.88 -5.20
CA ALA A 546 -24.94 -4.31 -5.25
C ALA A 546 -24.22 -4.82 -3.98
N GLY A 547 -23.20 -4.09 -3.54
CA GLY A 547 -22.53 -4.36 -2.27
C GLY A 547 -23.48 -4.31 -1.07
N GLN A 548 -24.33 -3.30 -1.02
CA GLN A 548 -25.36 -3.19 0.04
C GLN A 548 -26.41 -4.31 -0.02
N ALA A 549 -26.75 -4.77 -1.21
CA ALA A 549 -27.66 -5.92 -1.36
C ALA A 549 -27.06 -7.21 -0.79
N MET A 550 -25.76 -7.43 -0.97
CA MET A 550 -25.04 -8.57 -0.39
C MET A 550 -25.03 -8.53 1.15
N ILE A 551 -24.90 -7.35 1.77
CA ILE A 551 -25.04 -7.20 3.22
C ILE A 551 -26.45 -7.61 3.66
N ARG A 552 -27.50 -7.11 2.98
CA ARG A 552 -28.91 -7.50 3.29
C ARG A 552 -29.16 -9.00 3.15
N GLU A 553 -28.48 -9.68 2.25
CA GLU A 553 -28.58 -11.12 2.09
C GLU A 553 -28.01 -11.87 3.32
N TRP A 554 -26.87 -11.44 3.82
CA TRP A 554 -26.32 -11.98 5.08
C TRP A 554 -27.27 -11.74 6.25
N PHE A 555 -27.88 -10.56 6.38
CA PHE A 555 -28.86 -10.32 7.45
C PHE A 555 -30.12 -11.17 7.34
N ARG A 556 -30.56 -11.55 6.10
CA ARG A 556 -31.64 -12.53 5.95
C ARG A 556 -31.23 -13.92 6.44
N PHE A 557 -30.00 -14.31 6.19
CA PHE A 557 -29.46 -15.59 6.68
C PHE A 557 -29.31 -15.59 8.21
N LEU A 558 -28.84 -14.52 8.82
CA LEU A 558 -28.68 -14.34 10.26
C LEU A 558 -29.99 -14.42 11.04
N ARG A 559 -31.14 -14.15 10.41
CA ARG A 559 -32.46 -14.30 11.03
C ARG A 559 -32.91 -15.76 11.19
N ARG A 560 -32.20 -16.70 10.60
CA ARG A 560 -32.50 -18.14 10.76
C ARG A 560 -32.09 -18.56 12.17
N PRO A 561 -32.98 -19.25 12.93
CA PRO A 561 -32.65 -19.68 14.28
C PRO A 561 -31.38 -20.54 14.38
N GLU A 562 -31.09 -21.32 13.36
CA GLU A 562 -29.93 -22.20 13.28
C GLU A 562 -28.60 -21.42 13.08
N ALA A 563 -28.67 -20.24 12.50
CA ALA A 563 -27.50 -19.41 12.27
C ALA A 563 -27.15 -18.52 13.49
N HIS A 564 -28.15 -18.19 14.31
CA HIS A 564 -28.14 -17.09 15.28
C HIS A 564 -27.00 -17.14 16.31
N ARG A 565 -26.57 -18.33 16.74
CA ARG A 565 -25.51 -18.51 17.75
C ARG A 565 -24.12 -18.68 17.15
N ARG A 566 -24.04 -18.99 15.85
CA ARG A 566 -22.81 -19.42 15.17
C ARG A 566 -22.30 -18.41 14.15
N VAL A 567 -23.12 -17.46 13.73
CA VAL A 567 -22.75 -16.45 12.75
C VAL A 567 -23.09 -15.07 13.31
N VAL A 568 -22.12 -14.18 13.27
CA VAL A 568 -22.30 -12.78 13.68
C VAL A 568 -21.79 -11.84 12.59
N PHE A 569 -22.48 -10.72 12.42
CA PHE A 569 -22.01 -9.59 11.61
C PHE A 569 -21.69 -8.42 12.53
N LEU A 570 -20.42 -8.01 12.53
CA LEU A 570 -19.95 -6.85 13.29
C LEU A 570 -19.95 -5.62 12.39
N PRO A 571 -20.83 -4.65 12.60
CA PRO A 571 -20.90 -3.46 11.76
C PRO A 571 -19.74 -2.51 12.04
N ASP A 572 -19.61 -1.54 11.14
CA ASP A 572 -18.62 -0.48 11.20
C ASP A 572 -17.18 -0.99 11.26
N TYR A 573 -16.82 -1.82 10.26
CA TYR A 573 -15.47 -2.34 10.10
C TYR A 573 -14.45 -1.22 9.98
N ASP A 574 -13.59 -1.10 10.97
CA ASP A 574 -12.54 -0.11 11.14
C ASP A 574 -11.21 -0.78 11.53
N LEU A 575 -10.15 0.00 11.80
CA LEU A 575 -8.84 -0.56 12.16
C LEU A 575 -8.88 -1.32 13.48
N LEU A 576 -9.60 -0.81 14.48
CA LEU A 576 -9.70 -1.45 15.79
C LEU A 576 -10.40 -2.82 15.70
N LEU A 577 -11.53 -2.89 14.98
CA LEU A 577 -12.20 -4.16 14.73
C LEU A 577 -11.32 -5.10 13.88
N ALA A 578 -10.59 -4.54 12.92
CA ALA A 578 -9.66 -5.33 12.10
C ALA A 578 -8.55 -5.97 12.93
N GLU A 579 -7.97 -5.24 13.89
CA GLU A 579 -6.95 -5.76 14.82
C GLU A 579 -7.50 -6.96 15.61
N HIS A 580 -8.63 -6.83 16.27
CA HIS A 580 -9.24 -7.93 17.01
C HIS A 580 -9.54 -9.15 16.14
N LEU A 581 -10.05 -8.94 14.93
CA LEU A 581 -10.37 -10.04 14.01
C LEU A 581 -9.12 -10.80 13.59
N VAL A 582 -8.05 -10.10 13.15
CA VAL A 582 -6.83 -10.76 12.65
C VAL A 582 -6.04 -11.42 13.78
N GLN A 583 -6.19 -10.94 15.02
CA GLN A 583 -5.59 -11.52 16.20
C GLN A 583 -6.30 -12.80 16.66
N GLY A 584 -7.62 -12.89 16.46
CA GLY A 584 -8.43 -13.94 17.09
C GLY A 584 -9.00 -15.03 16.17
N VAL A 585 -9.14 -14.82 14.86
CA VAL A 585 -9.70 -15.86 13.97
C VAL A 585 -8.70 -16.98 13.69
N ASP A 586 -9.19 -18.22 13.60
CA ASP A 586 -8.35 -19.38 13.27
C ASP A 586 -8.13 -19.51 11.75
N LEU A 587 -9.16 -19.18 10.97
CA LEU A 587 -9.12 -19.22 9.51
C LEU A 587 -9.67 -17.95 8.90
N TRP A 588 -8.89 -17.32 8.07
CA TRP A 588 -9.27 -16.14 7.29
C TRP A 588 -9.65 -16.52 5.87
N ILE A 589 -10.85 -16.15 5.45
CA ILE A 589 -11.40 -16.48 4.14
C ILE A 589 -11.33 -15.29 3.20
N ASN A 590 -10.75 -15.47 2.01
CA ASN A 590 -10.70 -14.52 0.92
C ASN A 590 -11.13 -15.16 -0.40
N THR A 591 -12.15 -14.59 -1.03
CA THR A 591 -12.76 -15.13 -2.24
C THR A 591 -12.83 -14.12 -3.40
N PRO A 592 -11.76 -13.34 -3.69
CA PRO A 592 -11.82 -12.39 -4.80
C PRO A 592 -11.93 -13.14 -6.14
N ARG A 593 -12.37 -12.43 -7.19
CA ARG A 593 -12.22 -12.90 -8.56
C ARG A 593 -10.81 -12.62 -9.04
N ARG A 594 -10.09 -13.64 -9.43
CA ARG A 594 -8.80 -13.49 -10.07
C ARG A 594 -8.94 -12.81 -11.45
N PRO A 595 -8.14 -11.79 -11.80
CA PRO A 595 -7.00 -11.21 -11.07
C PRO A 595 -7.32 -9.86 -10.40
N TRP A 596 -8.50 -9.67 -9.84
CA TRP A 596 -9.00 -8.35 -9.40
C TRP A 596 -8.59 -7.95 -7.99
N GLU A 597 -7.90 -8.81 -7.25
CA GLU A 597 -7.24 -8.43 -6.00
C GLU A 597 -5.78 -8.07 -6.28
N ALA A 598 -5.44 -6.79 -6.19
CA ALA A 598 -4.08 -6.34 -6.48
C ALA A 598 -3.03 -6.94 -5.52
N SER A 599 -3.36 -7.06 -4.24
CA SER A 599 -2.50 -7.66 -3.23
C SER A 599 -3.29 -8.42 -2.16
N GLY A 600 -4.15 -7.74 -1.36
CA GLY A 600 -4.96 -8.38 -0.32
C GLY A 600 -4.21 -8.55 1.00
N THR A 601 -3.89 -7.44 1.69
CA THR A 601 -3.04 -7.47 2.91
C THR A 601 -3.69 -8.08 4.16
N SER A 602 -5.01 -8.29 4.19
CA SER A 602 -5.70 -8.79 5.39
C SER A 602 -5.22 -10.18 5.82
N GLY A 603 -5.00 -11.09 4.86
CA GLY A 603 -4.45 -12.41 5.14
C GLY A 603 -3.03 -12.39 5.69
N MET A 604 -2.21 -11.38 5.33
CA MET A 604 -0.87 -11.21 5.87
C MET A 604 -0.89 -10.82 7.35
N LYS A 605 -1.91 -10.08 7.81
CA LYS A 605 -2.09 -9.68 9.21
C LYS A 605 -2.44 -10.87 10.10
N VAL A 606 -3.24 -11.79 9.57
CA VAL A 606 -3.71 -12.96 10.31
C VAL A 606 -2.58 -13.92 10.66
N LEU A 607 -1.65 -14.16 9.72
CA LEU A 607 -0.56 -15.11 9.95
C LEU A 607 0.45 -14.66 11.03
N VAL A 608 0.52 -13.34 11.31
CA VAL A 608 1.33 -12.78 12.38
C VAL A 608 0.92 -13.36 13.75
N ASN A 609 -0.37 -13.68 13.91
CA ASN A 609 -0.99 -14.19 15.13
C ASN A 609 -1.25 -15.72 15.08
N GLY A 610 -0.67 -16.42 14.12
CA GLY A 610 -0.84 -17.86 13.96
C GLY A 610 -2.17 -18.30 13.33
N GLY A 611 -3.02 -17.37 12.84
CA GLY A 611 -4.18 -17.71 12.03
C GLY A 611 -3.78 -18.18 10.63
N LEU A 612 -4.61 -19.01 10.00
CA LEU A 612 -4.38 -19.59 8.68
C LEU A 612 -5.23 -18.92 7.60
N ASN A 613 -4.82 -19.04 6.34
CA ASN A 613 -5.52 -18.50 5.20
C ASN A 613 -6.17 -19.60 4.34
N LEU A 614 -7.43 -19.34 3.95
CA LEU A 614 -8.11 -19.99 2.85
C LEU A 614 -8.45 -18.90 1.83
N SER A 615 -7.75 -18.87 0.71
CA SER A 615 -7.86 -17.75 -0.23
C SER A 615 -7.81 -18.21 -1.67
N GLU A 616 -8.50 -17.47 -2.52
CA GLU A 616 -8.29 -17.51 -3.98
C GLU A 616 -6.82 -17.31 -4.31
N LEU A 617 -6.31 -18.01 -5.34
CA LEU A 617 -4.97 -17.83 -5.90
C LEU A 617 -4.85 -16.49 -6.63
N ASP A 618 -5.05 -15.40 -5.91
CA ASP A 618 -5.01 -14.02 -6.39
C ASP A 618 -4.13 -13.15 -5.50
N GLY A 619 -3.72 -11.99 -6.01
CA GLY A 619 -2.87 -11.04 -5.29
C GLY A 619 -1.61 -11.70 -4.71
N TRP A 620 -1.38 -11.48 -3.40
CA TRP A 620 -0.24 -12.03 -2.70
C TRP A 620 -0.29 -13.56 -2.55
N TRP A 621 -1.52 -14.13 -2.42
CA TRP A 621 -1.66 -15.57 -2.21
C TRP A 621 -1.24 -16.38 -3.43
N ALA A 622 -1.33 -15.83 -4.64
CA ALA A 622 -0.83 -16.46 -5.87
C ALA A 622 0.69 -16.72 -5.86
N GLU A 623 1.44 -16.03 -5.00
CA GLU A 623 2.89 -16.21 -4.85
C GLU A 623 3.32 -16.78 -3.50
N ALA A 624 2.39 -16.79 -2.52
CA ALA A 624 2.65 -17.24 -1.16
C ALA A 624 2.25 -18.69 -0.91
N TYR A 625 1.21 -19.15 -1.60
CA TYR A 625 0.59 -20.42 -1.33
C TYR A 625 1.53 -21.63 -1.50
N ALA A 626 1.47 -22.48 -0.50
CA ALA A 626 1.92 -23.88 -0.53
C ALA A 626 0.99 -24.68 0.39
N PRO A 627 0.79 -25.99 0.16
CA PRO A 627 -0.11 -26.81 0.96
C PRO A 627 0.19 -26.82 2.47
N GLU A 628 1.44 -26.54 2.83
CA GLU A 628 1.90 -26.54 4.22
C GLU A 628 1.52 -25.26 4.98
N VAL A 629 1.16 -24.17 4.27
CA VAL A 629 0.93 -22.86 4.89
C VAL A 629 -0.53 -22.41 4.90
N GLY A 630 -1.43 -23.16 4.26
CA GLY A 630 -2.86 -22.80 4.19
C GLY A 630 -3.57 -23.57 3.10
N TRP A 631 -4.69 -23.00 2.62
CA TRP A 631 -5.52 -23.60 1.56
C TRP A 631 -5.75 -22.62 0.42
N ALA A 632 -5.90 -23.13 -0.79
CA ALA A 632 -6.16 -22.35 -1.99
C ALA A 632 -7.52 -22.68 -2.60
N LEU A 633 -8.16 -21.65 -3.15
CA LEU A 633 -9.28 -21.72 -4.08
C LEU A 633 -8.81 -21.36 -5.47
N GLY A 634 -9.53 -21.81 -6.48
CA GLY A 634 -9.26 -21.54 -7.87
C GLY A 634 -8.16 -22.42 -8.48
N ASP A 635 -8.04 -22.36 -9.80
CA ASP A 635 -7.06 -23.09 -10.60
C ASP A 635 -5.90 -22.24 -11.09
N GLY A 636 -5.85 -20.98 -10.66
CA GLY A 636 -4.85 -19.99 -11.07
C GLY A 636 -5.11 -19.37 -12.45
N GLN A 637 -6.26 -19.63 -13.07
CA GLN A 637 -6.67 -19.01 -14.33
C GLN A 637 -7.66 -17.85 -14.11
N GLU A 638 -7.89 -17.06 -15.15
CA GLU A 638 -8.83 -15.93 -15.15
C GLU A 638 -10.15 -16.38 -15.78
N HIS A 639 -11.24 -16.41 -15.01
CA HIS A 639 -12.57 -16.86 -15.46
C HIS A 639 -13.59 -15.72 -15.59
N GLY A 640 -13.22 -14.48 -15.24
CA GLY A 640 -14.12 -13.32 -15.31
C GLY A 640 -15.36 -13.47 -14.43
N ASP A 641 -16.51 -13.03 -14.93
CA ASP A 641 -17.81 -13.09 -14.23
C ASP A 641 -18.61 -14.35 -14.59
N ASP A 642 -17.98 -15.53 -14.63
CA ASP A 642 -18.67 -16.76 -14.95
C ASP A 642 -19.42 -17.35 -13.73
N PRO A 643 -20.79 -17.42 -13.76
CA PRO A 643 -21.56 -17.99 -12.67
C PRO A 643 -21.36 -19.50 -12.47
N ALA A 644 -20.95 -20.22 -13.52
CA ALA A 644 -20.65 -21.65 -13.40
C ALA A 644 -19.34 -21.87 -12.66
N TRP A 645 -18.34 -21.00 -12.89
CA TRP A 645 -17.10 -20.99 -12.13
C TRP A 645 -17.35 -20.66 -10.65
N ASP A 646 -18.18 -19.64 -10.36
CA ASP A 646 -18.56 -19.32 -8.98
C ASP A 646 -19.20 -20.51 -8.25
N ALA A 647 -20.01 -21.29 -8.97
CA ALA A 647 -20.60 -22.49 -8.39
C ALA A 647 -19.55 -23.57 -8.09
N ALA A 648 -18.59 -23.77 -9.00
CA ALA A 648 -17.50 -24.72 -8.82
C ALA A 648 -16.58 -24.33 -7.65
N GLU A 649 -16.25 -23.05 -7.51
CA GLU A 649 -15.43 -22.57 -6.39
C GLU A 649 -16.17 -22.62 -5.05
N ALA A 650 -17.48 -22.34 -5.01
CA ALA A 650 -18.29 -22.54 -3.81
C ALA A 650 -18.29 -24.02 -3.38
N GLU A 651 -18.43 -24.96 -4.33
CA GLU A 651 -18.33 -26.41 -4.07
C GLU A 651 -16.94 -26.78 -3.51
N ALA A 652 -15.87 -26.24 -4.10
CA ALA A 652 -14.50 -26.45 -3.62
C ALA A 652 -14.31 -25.89 -2.20
N LEU A 653 -14.84 -24.70 -1.91
CA LEU A 653 -14.79 -24.05 -0.61
C LEU A 653 -15.46 -24.91 0.47
N TYR A 654 -16.68 -25.38 0.23
CA TYR A 654 -17.37 -26.28 1.16
C TYR A 654 -16.63 -27.61 1.34
N THR A 655 -16.13 -28.18 0.26
CA THR A 655 -15.39 -29.45 0.29
C THR A 655 -14.10 -29.31 1.13
N LEU A 656 -13.36 -28.23 1.00
CA LEU A 656 -12.19 -27.94 1.84
C LEU A 656 -12.57 -27.81 3.31
N LEU A 657 -13.65 -27.09 3.62
CA LEU A 657 -14.13 -26.95 4.99
C LEU A 657 -14.48 -28.31 5.59
N GLU A 658 -15.28 -29.13 4.90
CA GLU A 658 -15.79 -30.40 5.40
C GLU A 658 -14.73 -31.49 5.51
N ARG A 659 -13.81 -31.58 4.56
CA ARG A 659 -12.88 -32.72 4.44
C ARG A 659 -11.51 -32.48 5.01
N GLU A 660 -11.06 -31.22 5.07
CA GLU A 660 -9.70 -30.90 5.47
C GLU A 660 -9.64 -29.97 6.68
N ILE A 661 -10.32 -28.82 6.60
CA ILE A 661 -10.15 -27.74 7.56
C ILE A 661 -10.78 -28.09 8.91
N VAL A 662 -12.07 -28.41 8.92
CA VAL A 662 -12.77 -28.77 10.16
C VAL A 662 -12.17 -30.03 10.79
N PRO A 663 -11.97 -31.15 10.06
CA PRO A 663 -11.29 -32.30 10.65
C PRO A 663 -9.89 -32.00 11.17
N GLY A 664 -9.10 -31.20 10.44
CA GLY A 664 -7.74 -30.83 10.83
C GLY A 664 -7.67 -30.04 12.13
N PHE A 665 -8.64 -29.17 12.39
CA PHE A 665 -8.73 -28.42 13.64
C PHE A 665 -9.14 -29.26 14.83
N TYR A 666 -10.02 -30.27 14.64
CA TYR A 666 -10.57 -31.07 15.72
C TYR A 666 -9.82 -32.40 15.98
N THR A 667 -8.96 -32.83 15.08
CA THR A 667 -8.11 -34.01 15.29
C THR A 667 -6.96 -33.67 16.25
N ARG A 668 -7.01 -34.20 17.47
CA ARG A 668 -6.07 -33.88 18.55
C ARG A 668 -5.23 -35.10 18.96
N ASP A 669 -4.01 -34.85 19.38
CA ASP A 669 -3.16 -35.86 20.00
C ASP A 669 -3.60 -36.18 21.46
N THR A 670 -2.82 -37.01 22.15
CA THR A 670 -3.08 -37.37 23.55
C THR A 670 -2.89 -36.20 24.54
N GLY A 671 -2.22 -35.14 24.12
CA GLY A 671 -2.03 -33.87 24.86
C GLY A 671 -3.15 -32.85 24.57
N GLY A 672 -4.10 -33.15 23.69
CA GLY A 672 -5.16 -32.23 23.29
C GLY A 672 -4.75 -31.20 22.25
N ILE A 673 -3.60 -31.36 21.60
CA ILE A 673 -3.05 -30.44 20.62
C ILE A 673 -3.37 -30.93 19.20
N PRO A 674 -3.92 -30.09 18.30
CA PRO A 674 -4.13 -30.44 16.89
C PRO A 674 -2.79 -30.30 16.13
N THR A 675 -1.92 -31.30 16.25
CA THR A 675 -0.53 -31.25 15.77
C THR A 675 -0.39 -30.92 14.28
N ALA A 676 -1.28 -31.44 13.42
CA ALA A 676 -1.27 -31.12 11.99
C ALA A 676 -1.66 -29.65 11.72
N TRP A 677 -2.58 -29.08 12.51
CA TRP A 677 -2.95 -27.68 12.46
C TRP A 677 -1.81 -26.78 12.92
N VAL A 678 -1.21 -27.10 14.06
CA VAL A 678 -0.08 -26.35 14.63
C VAL A 678 1.15 -26.42 13.73
N ALA A 679 1.41 -27.55 13.08
CA ALA A 679 2.48 -27.64 12.07
C ALA A 679 2.25 -26.64 10.91
N ARG A 680 1.01 -26.53 10.40
CA ARG A 680 0.65 -25.56 9.35
C ARG A 680 0.76 -24.13 9.85
N MET A 681 0.36 -23.85 11.11
CA MET A 681 0.56 -22.52 11.74
C MET A 681 2.04 -22.15 11.77
N ARG A 682 2.89 -23.08 12.22
CA ARG A 682 4.36 -22.89 12.30
C ARG A 682 4.94 -22.55 10.93
N GLU A 683 4.62 -23.34 9.90
CA GLU A 683 5.11 -23.10 8.53
C GLU A 683 4.60 -21.76 7.98
N SER A 684 3.33 -21.42 8.22
CA SER A 684 2.74 -20.14 7.82
C SER A 684 3.44 -18.96 8.49
N MET A 685 3.59 -19.00 9.81
CA MET A 685 4.29 -17.95 10.57
C MET A 685 5.76 -17.82 10.14
N ALA A 686 6.48 -18.93 10.06
CA ALA A 686 7.91 -18.95 9.78
C ALA A 686 8.24 -18.44 8.36
N ARG A 687 7.58 -18.99 7.35
CA ARG A 687 7.89 -18.72 5.95
C ARG A 687 7.26 -17.42 5.44
N LEU A 688 6.05 -17.10 5.90
CA LEU A 688 5.28 -16.01 5.30
C LEU A 688 5.41 -14.69 6.06
N THR A 689 5.48 -14.68 7.40
CA THR A 689 5.53 -13.42 8.14
C THR A 689 6.73 -12.54 7.77
N PRO A 690 7.98 -13.04 7.75
CA PRO A 690 9.10 -12.21 7.31
C PRO A 690 8.98 -11.80 5.83
N ARG A 691 8.52 -12.70 4.98
CA ARG A 691 8.39 -12.46 3.54
C ARG A 691 7.34 -11.41 3.20
N PHE A 692 6.24 -11.34 3.95
CA PHE A 692 5.13 -10.41 3.74
C PHE A 692 5.05 -9.33 4.82
N SER A 693 6.18 -8.98 5.43
CA SER A 693 6.32 -7.84 6.34
C SER A 693 6.54 -6.52 5.61
N ALA A 694 6.06 -5.42 6.18
CA ALA A 694 6.36 -4.07 5.69
C ALA A 694 7.85 -3.74 5.82
N ASN A 695 8.57 -4.34 6.78
CA ASN A 695 10.03 -4.23 6.87
C ASN A 695 10.70 -4.69 5.57
N ARG A 696 10.38 -5.89 5.07
CA ARG A 696 10.91 -6.39 3.81
C ARG A 696 10.53 -5.47 2.65
N ALA A 697 9.23 -5.06 2.56
CA ALA A 697 8.76 -4.21 1.48
C ALA A 697 9.48 -2.84 1.45
N VAL A 698 9.67 -2.19 2.60
CA VAL A 698 10.39 -0.90 2.70
C VAL A 698 11.86 -1.05 2.31
N ARG A 699 12.50 -2.16 2.68
CA ARG A 699 13.87 -2.42 2.25
C ARG A 699 13.96 -2.60 0.73
N GLU A 700 13.06 -3.36 0.13
CA GLU A 700 12.99 -3.54 -1.32
C GLU A 700 12.71 -2.21 -2.04
N TYR A 701 11.75 -1.40 -1.58
CA TYR A 701 11.54 -0.06 -2.12
C TYR A 701 12.79 0.81 -2.01
N THR A 702 13.49 0.74 -0.88
CA THR A 702 14.70 1.52 -0.67
C THR A 702 15.82 1.10 -1.61
N GLU A 703 16.07 -0.20 -1.72
CA GLU A 703 17.20 -0.74 -2.49
C GLU A 703 16.95 -0.74 -4.00
N GLN A 704 15.74 -1.14 -4.42
CA GLN A 704 15.42 -1.30 -5.85
C GLN A 704 14.94 -0.01 -6.51
N TYR A 705 14.33 0.92 -5.74
CA TYR A 705 13.71 2.12 -6.30
C TYR A 705 14.27 3.43 -5.72
N TYR A 706 14.27 3.63 -4.39
CA TYR A 706 14.60 4.94 -3.83
C TYR A 706 16.07 5.32 -4.03
N LEU A 707 17.01 4.41 -3.80
CA LEU A 707 18.43 4.66 -4.01
C LEU A 707 18.77 4.92 -5.48
N PRO A 708 18.31 4.08 -6.44
CA PRO A 708 18.50 4.36 -7.86
C PRO A 708 17.85 5.66 -8.33
N ALA A 709 16.62 5.94 -7.90
CA ALA A 709 15.91 7.17 -8.26
C ALA A 709 16.59 8.42 -7.70
N ALA A 710 17.08 8.40 -6.46
CA ALA A 710 17.82 9.50 -5.87
C ALA A 710 19.14 9.76 -6.62
N ALA A 711 19.88 8.71 -6.97
CA ALA A 711 21.12 8.83 -7.75
C ALA A 711 20.84 9.41 -9.14
N ALA A 712 19.83 8.89 -9.84
CA ALA A 712 19.45 9.34 -11.17
C ALA A 712 18.95 10.79 -11.16
N TYR A 713 18.12 11.17 -10.18
CA TYR A 713 17.65 12.55 -10.02
C TYR A 713 18.81 13.50 -9.78
N ARG A 714 19.70 13.21 -8.81
CA ARG A 714 20.85 14.07 -8.52
C ARG A 714 21.75 14.26 -9.75
N LYS A 715 21.99 13.16 -10.48
CA LYS A 715 22.79 13.23 -11.71
C LYS A 715 22.14 14.12 -12.76
N ARG A 716 20.80 13.98 -12.98
CA ARG A 716 20.08 14.80 -13.97
C ARG A 716 19.89 16.25 -13.53
N ALA A 717 19.76 16.52 -12.24
CA ALA A 717 19.55 17.85 -11.69
C ALA A 717 20.84 18.68 -11.61
N ALA A 718 22.01 18.05 -11.63
CA ALA A 718 23.29 18.74 -11.65
C ALA A 718 23.39 19.71 -12.85
N ASP A 719 24.21 20.75 -12.68
CA ASP A 719 24.45 21.76 -13.71
C ASP A 719 23.17 22.34 -14.31
N LYS A 720 22.18 22.64 -13.44
CA LYS A 720 20.87 23.16 -13.82
C LYS A 720 20.11 22.26 -14.78
N GLY A 721 20.30 20.95 -14.72
CA GLY A 721 19.58 19.98 -15.54
C GLY A 721 20.20 19.73 -16.93
N ALA A 722 21.48 19.97 -17.12
CA ALA A 722 22.16 19.79 -18.40
C ALA A 722 21.98 18.36 -18.95
N LEU A 723 22.12 17.33 -18.11
CA LEU A 723 21.90 15.94 -18.53
C LEU A 723 20.42 15.67 -18.89
N GLY A 724 19.47 16.26 -18.18
CA GLY A 724 18.05 16.17 -18.55
C GLY A 724 17.77 16.76 -19.92
N ALA A 725 18.39 17.90 -20.26
CA ALA A 725 18.32 18.49 -21.60
C ALA A 725 18.94 17.58 -22.67
N GLN A 726 20.05 16.89 -22.37
CA GLN A 726 20.68 15.91 -23.28
C GLN A 726 19.76 14.71 -23.53
N VAL A 727 19.17 14.14 -22.48
CA VAL A 727 18.19 13.03 -22.60
C VAL A 727 16.98 13.47 -23.44
N LEU A 728 16.49 14.67 -23.25
CA LEU A 728 15.38 15.21 -24.05
C LEU A 728 15.79 15.42 -25.51
N ALA A 729 16.99 15.92 -25.79
CA ALA A 729 17.54 16.05 -27.15
C ALA A 729 17.65 14.68 -27.82
N TRP A 730 18.22 13.70 -27.13
CA TRP A 730 18.29 12.30 -27.62
C TRP A 730 16.89 11.74 -27.98
N ARG A 731 15.87 11.94 -27.13
CA ARG A 731 14.50 11.51 -27.44
C ARG A 731 13.94 12.18 -28.69
N ARG A 732 14.21 13.48 -28.88
CA ARG A 732 13.77 14.23 -30.07
C ARG A 732 14.43 13.70 -31.35
N GLU A 733 15.73 13.42 -31.29
CA GLU A 733 16.48 12.82 -32.41
C GLU A 733 15.96 11.43 -32.76
N LEU A 734 15.68 10.59 -31.73
CA LEU A 734 15.03 9.30 -31.95
C LEU A 734 13.70 9.46 -32.69
N ALA A 735 12.81 10.28 -32.18
CA ALA A 735 11.48 10.48 -32.77
C ALA A 735 11.55 11.00 -34.21
N ALA A 736 12.53 11.87 -34.51
CA ALA A 736 12.72 12.45 -35.85
C ALA A 736 13.21 11.41 -36.87
N HIS A 737 14.15 10.53 -36.48
CA HIS A 737 14.87 9.64 -37.39
C HIS A 737 14.50 8.16 -37.30
N TRP A 738 13.70 7.76 -36.28
CA TRP A 738 13.28 6.36 -36.12
C TRP A 738 12.60 5.75 -37.35
N PRO A 739 11.74 6.51 -38.10
CA PRO A 739 11.09 5.96 -39.31
C PRO A 739 12.03 5.61 -40.43
N GLU A 740 13.28 6.11 -40.43
CA GLU A 740 14.30 5.85 -41.43
C GLU A 740 15.04 4.53 -41.17
N ALA A 741 14.98 4.03 -39.94
CA ALA A 741 15.66 2.81 -39.56
C ALA A 741 15.01 1.57 -40.20
N ARG A 742 15.87 0.66 -40.70
CA ARG A 742 15.40 -0.61 -41.27
C ARG A 742 16.44 -1.70 -41.14
N PHE A 743 15.98 -2.94 -41.10
CA PHE A 743 16.83 -4.11 -41.23
C PHE A 743 17.15 -4.42 -42.70
N GLY A 744 18.37 -4.89 -42.96
CA GLY A 744 18.81 -5.46 -44.20
C GLY A 744 18.90 -6.98 -44.12
N ALA A 745 19.93 -7.56 -44.71
CA ALA A 745 20.13 -8.99 -44.73
C ALA A 745 20.49 -9.57 -43.37
N VAL A 746 19.89 -10.72 -43.05
CA VAL A 746 20.25 -11.55 -41.88
C VAL A 746 20.91 -12.83 -42.36
N ARG A 747 22.07 -13.17 -41.80
CA ARG A 747 22.78 -14.43 -42.06
C ARG A 747 22.97 -15.13 -40.71
N VAL A 748 22.77 -16.45 -40.71
CA VAL A 748 23.01 -17.29 -39.55
C VAL A 748 23.87 -18.45 -39.95
N GLU A 749 24.96 -18.65 -39.24
CA GLU A 749 25.84 -19.83 -39.35
C GLU A 749 25.82 -20.58 -38.03
N THR A 750 25.67 -21.92 -38.11
CA THR A 750 25.70 -22.77 -36.90
C THR A 750 27.02 -23.53 -36.91
N ARG A 751 27.86 -23.34 -35.90
CA ARG A 751 29.14 -24.00 -35.69
C ARG A 751 29.38 -24.20 -34.21
N ASP A 752 29.99 -25.31 -33.84
CA ASP A 752 30.41 -25.59 -32.45
C ASP A 752 29.34 -25.33 -31.40
N ASP A 753 28.11 -25.83 -31.62
CA ASP A 753 26.94 -25.63 -30.78
C ASP A 753 26.54 -24.16 -30.53
N GLN A 754 26.90 -23.25 -31.44
CA GLN A 754 26.56 -21.84 -31.45
C GLN A 754 25.89 -21.44 -32.75
N HIS A 755 24.87 -20.59 -32.67
CA HIS A 755 24.36 -19.83 -33.80
C HIS A 755 25.04 -18.47 -33.84
N GLN A 756 25.78 -18.19 -34.89
CA GLN A 756 26.41 -16.91 -35.16
C GLN A 756 25.50 -16.11 -36.09
N PHE A 757 24.96 -15.03 -35.60
CA PHE A 757 24.13 -14.11 -36.35
C PHE A 757 24.94 -12.94 -36.88
N THR A 758 24.73 -12.59 -38.15
CA THR A 758 25.19 -11.36 -38.76
C THR A 758 23.99 -10.63 -39.35
N VAL A 759 23.71 -9.43 -38.86
CA VAL A 759 22.53 -8.65 -39.19
C VAL A 759 22.93 -7.29 -39.74
N GLN A 760 22.42 -6.91 -40.90
CA GLN A 760 22.59 -5.58 -41.46
C GLN A 760 21.48 -4.67 -40.95
N VAL A 761 21.88 -3.48 -40.46
CA VAL A 761 20.94 -2.47 -39.98
C VAL A 761 21.30 -1.12 -40.60
N HIS A 762 20.34 -0.49 -41.24
CA HIS A 762 20.45 0.87 -41.79
C HIS A 762 19.76 1.83 -40.80
N LEU A 763 20.51 2.78 -40.29
CA LEU A 763 20.09 3.66 -39.20
C LEU A 763 19.54 5.01 -39.71
N GLY A 764 19.70 5.35 -40.99
CA GLY A 764 19.32 6.67 -41.51
C GLY A 764 20.04 7.81 -40.76
N GLY A 765 19.29 8.75 -40.24
CA GLY A 765 19.82 9.85 -39.42
C GLY A 765 20.11 9.52 -37.96
N LEU A 766 19.83 8.30 -37.49
CA LEU A 766 20.09 7.91 -36.10
C LEU A 766 21.59 7.77 -35.79
N ASP A 767 22.00 8.30 -34.65
CA ASP A 767 23.33 8.02 -34.09
C ASP A 767 23.42 6.53 -33.67
N PRO A 768 24.44 5.79 -34.15
CA PRO A 768 24.65 4.40 -33.75
C PRO A 768 24.81 4.17 -32.23
N GLU A 769 25.24 5.19 -31.46
CA GLU A 769 25.32 5.12 -29.99
C GLU A 769 23.98 5.38 -29.31
N ALA A 770 23.01 5.97 -30.00
CA ALA A 770 21.68 6.25 -29.50
C ALA A 770 20.74 5.04 -29.54
N VAL A 771 21.21 3.93 -30.13
CA VAL A 771 20.40 2.71 -30.31
C VAL A 771 21.22 1.46 -30.01
N ARG A 772 20.54 0.35 -29.77
CA ARG A 772 21.15 -0.98 -29.57
C ARG A 772 20.43 -2.01 -30.42
N VAL A 773 21.21 -2.89 -31.07
CA VAL A 773 20.69 -4.06 -31.76
C VAL A 773 20.80 -5.25 -30.83
N GLU A 774 19.75 -6.03 -30.72
CA GLU A 774 19.66 -7.20 -29.84
C GLU A 774 19.07 -8.39 -30.59
N LEU A 775 19.49 -9.61 -30.24
CA LEU A 775 18.74 -10.83 -30.51
C LEU A 775 17.77 -11.06 -29.34
N PHE A 776 16.51 -11.19 -29.65
CA PHE A 776 15.46 -11.51 -28.69
C PHE A 776 14.93 -12.92 -28.97
N ALA A 777 14.64 -13.67 -27.90
CA ALA A 777 13.86 -14.90 -28.00
C ALA A 777 12.95 -15.03 -26.78
N ASP A 778 11.72 -15.49 -27.01
CA ASP A 778 10.74 -15.74 -25.97
C ASP A 778 11.25 -16.75 -24.93
N PRO A 779 10.78 -16.68 -23.69
CA PRO A 779 11.17 -17.63 -22.65
C PRO A 779 10.81 -19.07 -23.04
N MET A 780 11.65 -20.03 -22.66
CA MET A 780 11.36 -21.46 -22.71
C MET A 780 11.02 -21.95 -21.29
N ASP A 781 10.04 -22.82 -21.18
CA ASP A 781 9.67 -23.53 -19.94
C ASP A 781 9.51 -22.61 -18.70
N GLY A 782 8.94 -21.41 -18.87
CA GLY A 782 8.75 -20.44 -17.79
C GLY A 782 10.01 -19.70 -17.35
N GLY A 783 11.12 -19.81 -18.10
CA GLY A 783 12.37 -19.07 -17.87
C GLY A 783 12.27 -17.60 -18.27
N GLU A 784 13.41 -16.91 -18.28
CA GLU A 784 13.52 -15.53 -18.75
C GLU A 784 13.72 -15.44 -20.26
N PRO A 785 13.23 -14.39 -20.94
CA PRO A 785 13.50 -14.15 -22.34
C PRO A 785 14.99 -13.89 -22.58
N VAL A 786 15.49 -14.35 -23.73
CA VAL A 786 16.89 -14.07 -24.13
C VAL A 786 16.98 -12.67 -24.72
N ARG A 787 17.92 -11.88 -24.22
CA ARG A 787 18.27 -10.54 -24.73
C ARG A 787 19.80 -10.49 -24.92
N GLN A 788 20.26 -10.81 -26.13
CA GLN A 788 21.68 -10.81 -26.42
C GLN A 788 22.04 -9.57 -27.25
N ALA A 789 22.76 -8.63 -26.67
CA ALA A 789 23.25 -7.46 -27.37
C ALA A 789 24.20 -7.91 -28.53
N MET A 790 24.05 -7.27 -29.69
CA MET A 790 24.88 -7.53 -30.86
C MET A 790 26.00 -6.48 -30.95
N ALA A 791 27.20 -6.94 -31.21
CA ALA A 791 28.36 -6.08 -31.40
C ALA A 791 28.29 -5.39 -32.78
N ARG A 792 28.47 -4.06 -32.80
CA ARG A 792 28.55 -3.29 -34.03
C ARG A 792 29.88 -3.61 -34.74
N GLY A 793 29.80 -4.05 -35.99
CA GLY A 793 30.93 -4.39 -36.85
C GLY A 793 31.20 -3.30 -37.88
N ARG A 794 31.53 -3.74 -39.12
CA ARG A 794 31.91 -2.87 -40.22
C ARG A 794 30.73 -1.98 -40.68
N LYS A 795 31.05 -0.80 -41.13
CA LYS A 795 30.14 0.08 -41.85
C LYS A 795 29.86 -0.49 -43.26
N LEU A 796 28.60 -0.48 -43.67
CA LEU A 796 28.17 -0.89 -45.01
C LEU A 796 28.48 0.22 -46.03
N ASP A 797 28.76 -0.17 -47.23
CA ASP A 797 28.91 0.78 -48.36
C ASP A 797 27.52 1.38 -48.70
N GLY A 798 27.44 2.70 -48.79
CA GLY A 798 26.17 3.40 -49.13
C GLY A 798 25.89 4.61 -48.27
N PRO A 799 24.86 5.42 -48.62
CA PRO A 799 24.55 6.67 -47.94
C PRO A 799 23.75 6.49 -46.65
N ASP A 800 23.19 5.30 -46.40
CA ASP A 800 22.11 5.07 -45.42
C ASP A 800 22.62 4.79 -43.99
N ASN A 801 23.86 5.16 -43.63
CA ASN A 801 24.41 4.93 -42.29
C ASN A 801 24.22 3.49 -41.79
N GLY A 802 24.54 2.51 -42.65
CA GLY A 802 24.36 1.08 -42.41
C GLY A 802 25.55 0.44 -41.69
N TYR A 803 25.28 -0.57 -40.87
CA TYR A 803 26.28 -1.34 -40.16
C TYR A 803 25.92 -2.83 -40.14
N GLU A 804 26.94 -3.70 -40.09
CA GLU A 804 26.76 -5.10 -39.68
C GLU A 804 26.85 -5.22 -38.18
N TYR A 805 25.90 -5.98 -37.59
CA TYR A 805 25.91 -6.34 -36.18
C TYR A 805 26.04 -7.84 -36.03
N THR A 806 26.83 -8.31 -35.08
CA THR A 806 27.10 -9.74 -34.87
C THR A 806 26.85 -10.14 -33.42
N ALA A 807 26.30 -11.34 -33.21
CA ALA A 807 26.21 -11.97 -31.91
C ALA A 807 26.23 -13.49 -32.06
N SER A 808 26.67 -14.18 -31.01
CA SER A 808 26.62 -15.63 -30.91
C SER A 808 25.70 -16.02 -29.75
N VAL A 809 24.85 -17.02 -29.97
CA VAL A 809 23.94 -17.58 -28.96
C VAL A 809 24.02 -19.11 -29.01
N PRO A 810 23.76 -19.80 -27.88
CA PRO A 810 23.78 -21.28 -27.87
C PRO A 810 22.78 -21.88 -28.85
N ALA A 811 23.17 -22.95 -29.53
CA ALA A 811 22.28 -23.71 -30.42
C ALA A 811 21.38 -24.72 -29.68
N SER A 812 21.15 -24.50 -28.40
CA SER A 812 20.21 -25.29 -27.57
C SER A 812 18.74 -25.13 -27.98
N ARG A 813 18.44 -24.11 -28.79
CA ARG A 813 17.14 -23.83 -29.40
C ARG A 813 17.33 -23.47 -30.89
N SER A 814 16.26 -23.54 -31.68
CA SER A 814 16.33 -23.22 -33.11
C SER A 814 16.82 -21.79 -33.36
N ALA A 815 17.62 -21.59 -34.39
CA ALA A 815 18.02 -20.25 -34.86
C ALA A 815 16.79 -19.36 -35.20
N GLY A 816 15.70 -19.98 -35.67
CA GLY A 816 14.44 -19.29 -35.99
C GLY A 816 13.68 -18.75 -34.79
N ASP A 817 14.03 -19.14 -33.56
CA ASP A 817 13.43 -18.63 -32.33
C ASP A 817 14.00 -17.27 -31.95
N TYR A 818 15.12 -16.87 -32.54
CA TYR A 818 15.74 -15.60 -32.27
C TYR A 818 15.38 -14.57 -33.36
N THR A 819 14.86 -13.42 -32.91
CA THR A 819 14.52 -12.30 -33.79
C THR A 819 15.39 -11.08 -33.48
N PRO A 820 16.11 -10.53 -34.44
CA PRO A 820 16.83 -9.27 -34.26
C PRO A 820 15.84 -8.12 -34.02
N ARG A 821 16.21 -7.22 -33.11
CA ARG A 821 15.46 -5.99 -32.87
C ARG A 821 16.36 -4.79 -32.64
N LEU A 822 15.89 -3.62 -33.00
CA LEU A 822 16.54 -2.33 -32.73
C LEU A 822 15.73 -1.65 -31.59
N VAL A 823 16.41 -1.21 -30.56
CA VAL A 823 15.81 -0.49 -29.42
C VAL A 823 16.59 0.78 -29.12
N PRO A 824 15.98 1.82 -28.55
CA PRO A 824 16.67 2.99 -28.03
C PRO A 824 17.71 2.62 -26.99
N HIS A 825 18.80 3.38 -26.93
CA HIS A 825 19.83 3.22 -25.92
C HIS A 825 20.38 4.57 -25.46
N HIS A 826 20.34 4.78 -24.15
CA HIS A 826 21.02 5.90 -23.48
C HIS A 826 21.34 5.47 -22.04
N PRO A 827 22.58 5.68 -21.56
CA PRO A 827 22.99 5.18 -20.24
C PRO A 827 22.23 5.78 -19.07
N ASP A 828 21.62 6.94 -19.27
CA ASP A 828 20.91 7.70 -18.24
C ASP A 828 19.39 7.80 -18.48
N ALA A 829 18.83 7.00 -19.40
CA ALA A 829 17.39 6.94 -19.64
C ALA A 829 16.84 5.54 -19.37
N ALA A 830 15.64 5.47 -18.81
CA ALA A 830 14.93 4.22 -18.60
C ALA A 830 14.17 3.81 -19.88
N VAL A 831 14.69 2.84 -20.62
CA VAL A 831 14.04 2.29 -21.81
C VAL A 831 13.31 1.00 -21.42
N PRO A 832 12.04 0.81 -21.84
CA PRO A 832 11.24 1.61 -22.78
C PRO A 832 10.42 2.75 -22.14
N LEU A 833 10.49 2.98 -20.84
CA LEU A 833 9.62 3.94 -20.13
C LEU A 833 9.76 5.39 -20.66
N GLU A 834 10.97 5.76 -21.08
CA GLU A 834 11.27 7.12 -21.61
C GLU A 834 11.33 7.18 -23.12
N ALA A 835 11.56 6.06 -23.79
CA ALA A 835 11.59 5.95 -25.25
C ALA A 835 11.06 4.56 -25.64
N ALA A 836 9.83 4.54 -26.17
CA ALA A 836 9.09 3.31 -26.42
C ALA A 836 9.22 2.77 -27.86
N GLU A 837 10.06 3.40 -28.65
CA GLU A 837 10.36 2.97 -30.00
C GLU A 837 10.97 1.56 -30.01
N ILE A 838 10.55 0.73 -30.94
CA ILE A 838 11.12 -0.60 -31.19
C ILE A 838 10.91 -0.99 -32.65
N LEU A 839 11.92 -1.56 -33.26
CA LEU A 839 11.85 -2.09 -34.62
C LEU A 839 12.26 -3.56 -34.62
N TRP A 840 11.40 -4.42 -35.14
CA TRP A 840 11.65 -5.85 -35.30
C TRP A 840 12.08 -6.17 -36.72
N GLN A 841 13.07 -7.04 -36.87
CA GLN A 841 13.37 -7.66 -38.14
C GLN A 841 12.18 -8.55 -38.53
N ARG A 842 11.71 -8.41 -39.81
CA ARG A 842 10.59 -9.18 -40.37
C ARG A 842 11.08 -10.23 -41.32
#